data_d94b1bb7707b3df4cc366edb4c3761c0
#
_entry.id   d94b1bb7707b3df4cc366edb4c3761c0
#
_cell.length_a   1.000
_cell.length_b   1.000
_cell.length_c   1.000
_cell.angle_alpha   90.00
_cell.angle_beta   90.00
_cell.angle_gamma   90.00
#
_symmetry.space_group_name_H-M   'P 1'
#
loop_
_entity.id
_entity.type
_entity.pdbx_description
1 polymer ?
#
loop_
_entity_poly.entity_id
_entity_poly.type
_entity_poly.pdbx_seq_one_letter_code
_entity_poly.pdbx_strand_id
1 'polypeptide(L)'
;RARRPLGLYANLELCISVSAEVTQLLVELARAVYVALGGTVTLGLVAGSGVRLVLSALVLAVPTLLMGGTLPAAARAAETADDVRRRALAVLYGLNTLGAVAGAAASTFLLFEVFGTRTTLWLACLLNVLVALVARGVTRSLPESEPSSAEAAPAEAVAEAPAAAPAATALPPRGFVLGAAGLVGFAFFLMELVWYRMMGPLLGGSTFTFGLILVVALAGIGLGGAAYAAWGQQRPATLLGFALTCLLEALLVAVPLALGDKVALLALLLRSLTAFGFGGLVLGWAAVAMLVVFPAAFLSGVQFPLLLALLGRGGESVGRQVGLAYAWNTVGSILGALAGGFGLLPLLSAPGTWRLVGALLVGLGLAAVVLSLRRERPAAWRLLLPVGSAALTALLLLAQGPTAAWRHNPIGAGRARFPEASGMKLHQWLSNSRRGLLWETDGVESSVGLSVRGGLAFLVNGKSDGSAVGDAGTQVMGGLIGAFLHPQPRHSLVIGLGTGSTAGWLASVPEMERVDAVEIEPAILEVARWCEDVNERVLENPKVNVLIGDAREVLLASKESYDIVFSEPSNPFRAGVSSLFTREFYQAVKRRLRPGGIFLQWLQGYEVDASTVRSIYATLTAEFPAVETWRTQQGDLVLVATEAPLRYDLERMRARVGQEPYLRALPAAWRTDELEGVLAHFVGGTRMARALAEGQEALVNTDDLAYVEFSFARSVGRTSERLEPSRMRRAALELGAGRPEVARGSADWERVEVLRLLTLDGSAVPPTPGEGQAVVQRRAFLHSLERGQLAEALHRWRADGWQPRGFTEQVLVAFLLAQAGDASVLPLLEALRASSPFDSEALRALLLLRQGQLAEATEVLERAFSLLREKPWGEHQVKMAALQASVEVARREAALGRRLFAALARPFSTYGLEYQRNAVRLRLARLLDFQGLCAEVLADYEPHVPWTREFLEQRARCYVEGGHPLEEQALADYEVFLADAPVSLWDGARGPPESEPPEREAADEASSLSDVGEP
;
A
#
# COMPACT_ATOMS: atom_id res chain seq x y z
N ARG A 1 -9.89 -14.11 -48.05
CA ARG A 1 -9.26 -13.21 -49.06
C ARG A 1 -10.25 -12.09 -49.34
N ALA A 2 -10.16 -10.95 -48.60
CA ALA A 2 -11.03 -9.81 -48.84
C ALA A 2 -10.58 -9.07 -50.10
N ARG A 3 -11.51 -8.85 -51.04
CA ARG A 3 -11.27 -8.07 -52.26
C ARG A 3 -11.05 -6.57 -51.98
N ARG A 4 -11.52 -6.07 -50.80
CA ARG A 4 -11.35 -4.70 -50.34
C ARG A 4 -10.88 -4.70 -48.89
N PRO A 5 -9.55 -4.72 -48.61
CA PRO A 5 -9.00 -4.82 -47.25
C PRO A 5 -9.44 -3.67 -46.33
N LEU A 6 -9.50 -2.43 -46.84
CA LEU A 6 -9.97 -1.27 -46.08
C LEU A 6 -11.46 -1.36 -45.73
N GLY A 7 -12.28 -1.97 -46.63
CA GLY A 7 -13.68 -2.28 -46.36
C GLY A 7 -13.83 -3.34 -45.26
N LEU A 8 -12.92 -4.33 -45.20
CA LEU A 8 -12.87 -5.30 -44.11
C LEU A 8 -12.53 -4.61 -42.80
N TYR A 9 -11.52 -3.73 -42.81
CA TYR A 9 -11.14 -2.92 -41.62
C TYR A 9 -12.36 -2.14 -41.11
N ALA A 10 -13.06 -1.41 -41.97
CA ALA A 10 -14.25 -0.66 -41.58
C ALA A 10 -15.37 -1.55 -40.98
N ASN A 11 -15.55 -2.78 -41.48
CA ASN A 11 -16.52 -3.71 -40.92
C ASN A 11 -16.08 -4.24 -39.55
N LEU A 12 -14.78 -4.51 -39.37
CA LEU A 12 -14.22 -4.92 -38.06
C LEU A 12 -14.44 -3.82 -37.02
N GLU A 13 -14.17 -2.55 -37.34
CA GLU A 13 -14.38 -1.44 -36.40
C GLU A 13 -15.84 -1.29 -35.98
N LEU A 14 -16.79 -1.46 -36.92
CA LEU A 14 -18.21 -1.48 -36.56
C LEU A 14 -18.59 -2.66 -35.69
N CYS A 15 -18.08 -3.85 -35.99
CA CYS A 15 -18.32 -5.03 -35.16
C CYS A 15 -17.70 -4.90 -33.77
N ILE A 16 -16.53 -4.27 -33.66
CA ILE A 16 -15.88 -3.95 -32.36
C ILE A 16 -16.78 -3.02 -31.57
N SER A 17 -17.27 -1.92 -32.15
CA SER A 17 -18.19 -1.01 -31.50
C SER A 17 -19.41 -1.72 -30.92
N VAL A 18 -20.09 -2.53 -31.72
CA VAL A 18 -21.29 -3.27 -31.31
C VAL A 18 -20.94 -4.31 -30.23
N SER A 19 -19.86 -5.06 -30.43
CA SER A 19 -19.47 -6.08 -29.45
C SER A 19 -19.00 -5.48 -28.11
N ALA A 20 -18.34 -4.32 -28.14
CA ALA A 20 -17.94 -3.60 -26.93
C ALA A 20 -19.17 -3.09 -26.17
N GLU A 21 -20.21 -2.60 -26.83
CA GLU A 21 -21.46 -2.20 -26.19
C GLU A 21 -22.17 -3.39 -25.54
N VAL A 22 -22.21 -4.54 -26.21
CA VAL A 22 -22.79 -5.77 -25.68
C VAL A 22 -21.98 -6.33 -24.47
N THR A 23 -20.70 -5.96 -24.32
CA THR A 23 -19.86 -6.43 -23.20
C THR A 23 -20.48 -6.10 -21.84
N GLN A 24 -21.17 -4.97 -21.69
CA GLN A 24 -21.84 -4.62 -20.42
C GLN A 24 -22.89 -5.65 -20.03
N LEU A 25 -23.74 -6.09 -20.96
CA LEU A 25 -24.73 -7.14 -20.74
C LEU A 25 -24.06 -8.49 -20.44
N LEU A 26 -22.98 -8.79 -21.16
CA LEU A 26 -22.24 -10.04 -20.97
C LEU A 26 -21.55 -10.08 -19.60
N VAL A 27 -21.05 -8.96 -19.10
CA VAL A 27 -20.48 -8.86 -17.74
C VAL A 27 -21.55 -9.15 -16.68
N GLU A 28 -22.75 -8.54 -16.81
CA GLU A 28 -23.86 -8.82 -15.89
C GLU A 28 -24.33 -10.29 -15.95
N LEU A 29 -24.37 -10.88 -17.14
CA LEU A 29 -24.68 -12.30 -17.32
C LEU A 29 -23.60 -13.19 -16.69
N ALA A 30 -22.31 -12.90 -16.93
CA ALA A 30 -21.20 -13.64 -16.36
C ALA A 30 -21.22 -13.56 -14.83
N ARG A 31 -21.52 -12.38 -14.27
CA ARG A 31 -21.71 -12.18 -12.83
C ARG A 31 -22.87 -13.03 -12.30
N ALA A 32 -24.02 -13.02 -12.99
CA ALA A 32 -25.17 -13.82 -12.59
C ALA A 32 -24.86 -15.33 -12.59
N VAL A 33 -24.16 -15.82 -13.64
CA VAL A 33 -23.71 -17.22 -13.72
C VAL A 33 -22.73 -17.55 -12.59
N TYR A 34 -21.75 -16.68 -12.36
CA TYR A 34 -20.75 -16.89 -11.32
C TYR A 34 -21.37 -16.95 -9.92
N VAL A 35 -22.29 -16.03 -9.61
CA VAL A 35 -23.05 -16.01 -8.35
C VAL A 35 -23.95 -17.25 -8.23
N ALA A 36 -24.59 -17.69 -9.31
CA ALA A 36 -25.42 -18.91 -9.30
C ALA A 36 -24.59 -20.18 -9.03
N LEU A 37 -23.31 -20.20 -9.40
CA LEU A 37 -22.35 -21.27 -9.07
C LEU A 37 -21.82 -21.18 -7.62
N GLY A 38 -22.18 -20.13 -6.88
CA GLY A 38 -21.80 -19.91 -5.47
C GLY A 38 -20.44 -19.25 -5.26
N GLY A 39 -19.78 -18.77 -6.31
CA GLY A 39 -18.53 -18.02 -6.26
C GLY A 39 -17.39 -18.75 -5.52
N THR A 40 -16.40 -18.02 -5.05
CA THR A 40 -15.28 -18.59 -4.24
C THR A 40 -15.77 -19.19 -2.92
N VAL A 41 -16.89 -18.73 -2.38
CA VAL A 41 -17.47 -19.25 -1.14
C VAL A 41 -17.79 -20.75 -1.25
N THR A 42 -18.28 -21.20 -2.42
CA THR A 42 -18.65 -22.60 -2.66
C THR A 42 -17.55 -23.37 -3.42
N LEU A 43 -16.91 -22.72 -4.40
CA LEU A 43 -15.94 -23.35 -5.29
C LEU A 43 -14.51 -23.36 -4.69
N GLY A 44 -14.25 -22.53 -3.67
CA GLY A 44 -12.90 -22.26 -3.19
C GLY A 44 -12.12 -21.33 -4.12
N LEU A 45 -10.95 -20.85 -3.65
CA LEU A 45 -10.16 -19.82 -4.33
C LEU A 45 -9.71 -20.25 -5.74
N VAL A 46 -9.18 -21.45 -5.89
CA VAL A 46 -8.60 -21.91 -7.17
C VAL A 46 -9.67 -22.14 -8.23
N ALA A 47 -10.73 -22.90 -7.91
CA ALA A 47 -11.78 -23.18 -8.88
C ALA A 47 -12.61 -21.93 -9.18
N GLY A 48 -12.90 -21.10 -8.17
CA GLY A 48 -13.57 -19.81 -8.34
C GLY A 48 -12.79 -18.86 -9.25
N SER A 49 -11.47 -18.74 -9.05
CA SER A 49 -10.60 -17.96 -9.94
C SER A 49 -10.55 -18.52 -11.36
N GLY A 50 -10.53 -19.84 -11.52
CA GLY A 50 -10.61 -20.50 -12.81
C GLY A 50 -11.91 -20.19 -13.56
N VAL A 51 -13.06 -20.24 -12.86
CA VAL A 51 -14.36 -19.89 -13.45
C VAL A 51 -14.42 -18.41 -13.84
N ARG A 52 -13.93 -17.50 -12.99
CA ARG A 52 -13.82 -16.06 -13.30
C ARG A 52 -12.99 -15.84 -14.57
N LEU A 53 -11.81 -16.47 -14.66
CA LEU A 53 -10.93 -16.36 -15.82
C LEU A 53 -11.64 -16.81 -17.11
N VAL A 54 -12.32 -17.97 -17.06
CA VAL A 54 -13.06 -18.50 -18.23
C VAL A 54 -14.22 -17.56 -18.63
N LEU A 55 -15.03 -17.10 -17.67
CA LEU A 55 -16.13 -16.17 -17.94
C LEU A 55 -15.62 -14.84 -18.50
N SER A 56 -14.55 -14.27 -17.92
CA SER A 56 -13.93 -13.04 -18.42
C SER A 56 -13.38 -13.22 -19.84
N ALA A 57 -12.73 -14.36 -20.11
CA ALA A 57 -12.22 -14.69 -21.43
C ALA A 57 -13.38 -14.78 -22.45
N LEU A 58 -14.51 -15.39 -22.09
CA LEU A 58 -15.68 -15.47 -22.96
C LEU A 58 -16.30 -14.10 -23.25
N VAL A 59 -16.42 -13.23 -22.25
CA VAL A 59 -16.92 -11.86 -22.39
C VAL A 59 -16.04 -11.05 -23.34
N LEU A 60 -14.72 -11.16 -23.21
CA LEU A 60 -13.76 -10.39 -24.00
C LEU A 60 -13.40 -11.04 -25.34
N ALA A 61 -13.74 -12.31 -25.56
CA ALA A 61 -13.31 -13.05 -26.74
C ALA A 61 -13.74 -12.39 -28.06
N VAL A 62 -14.97 -11.96 -28.15
CA VAL A 62 -15.50 -11.39 -29.41
C VAL A 62 -14.81 -10.07 -29.78
N PRO A 63 -14.82 -9.02 -28.90
CA PRO A 63 -14.15 -7.76 -29.23
C PRO A 63 -12.66 -7.93 -29.48
N THR A 64 -11.96 -8.74 -28.68
CA THR A 64 -10.50 -8.92 -28.81
C THR A 64 -10.12 -9.70 -30.08
N LEU A 65 -10.88 -10.72 -30.47
CA LEU A 65 -10.68 -11.42 -31.73
C LEU A 65 -10.88 -10.49 -32.95
N LEU A 66 -11.88 -9.62 -32.88
CA LEU A 66 -12.13 -8.62 -33.93
C LEU A 66 -10.99 -7.60 -33.99
N MET A 67 -10.53 -7.09 -32.82
CA MET A 67 -9.38 -6.17 -32.73
C MET A 67 -8.12 -6.81 -33.31
N GLY A 68 -7.88 -8.10 -33.05
CA GLY A 68 -6.75 -8.84 -33.62
C GLY A 68 -6.74 -8.87 -35.15
N GLY A 69 -7.90 -8.70 -35.82
CA GLY A 69 -8.05 -8.61 -37.28
C GLY A 69 -7.77 -7.23 -37.86
N THR A 70 -7.83 -6.15 -37.07
CA THR A 70 -7.76 -4.76 -37.58
C THR A 70 -6.40 -4.42 -38.16
N LEU A 71 -5.30 -4.68 -37.41
CA LEU A 71 -3.95 -4.40 -37.90
C LEU A 71 -3.57 -5.20 -39.17
N PRO A 72 -3.84 -6.52 -39.28
CA PRO A 72 -3.63 -7.27 -40.53
C PRO A 72 -4.45 -6.74 -41.70
N ALA A 73 -5.69 -6.27 -41.47
CA ALA A 73 -6.53 -5.69 -42.53
C ALA A 73 -6.00 -4.34 -42.99
N ALA A 74 -5.61 -3.47 -42.07
CA ALA A 74 -5.01 -2.17 -42.32
C ALA A 74 -3.64 -2.32 -43.00
N ALA A 75 -2.80 -3.23 -42.55
CA ALA A 75 -1.50 -3.55 -43.15
C ALA A 75 -1.64 -3.94 -44.61
N ARG A 76 -2.62 -4.82 -44.91
CA ARG A 76 -2.90 -5.25 -46.28
C ARG A 76 -3.48 -4.12 -47.17
N ALA A 77 -4.21 -3.17 -46.54
CA ALA A 77 -4.71 -2.00 -47.26
C ALA A 77 -3.63 -0.97 -47.60
N ALA A 78 -2.62 -0.87 -46.76
CA ALA A 78 -1.51 0.06 -46.93
C ALA A 78 -0.33 -0.50 -47.73
N GLU A 79 -0.33 -1.83 -48.01
CA GLU A 79 0.76 -2.51 -48.71
C GLU A 79 0.80 -2.13 -50.18
N THR A 80 1.98 -1.73 -50.67
CA THR A 80 2.25 -1.47 -52.12
C THR A 80 3.35 -2.44 -52.59
N ALA A 81 3.35 -2.79 -53.86
CA ALA A 81 4.36 -3.69 -54.44
C ALA A 81 5.80 -3.19 -54.28
N ASP A 82 5.99 -1.86 -54.18
CA ASP A 82 7.28 -1.18 -54.04
C ASP A 82 7.79 -1.15 -52.61
N ASP A 83 6.93 -1.45 -51.59
CA ASP A 83 7.34 -1.44 -50.18
C ASP A 83 7.99 -2.76 -49.74
N VAL A 84 9.11 -3.10 -50.37
CA VAL A 84 9.90 -4.32 -50.09
C VAL A 84 10.33 -4.40 -48.61
N ARG A 85 10.37 -3.28 -47.91
CA ARG A 85 10.86 -3.16 -46.51
C ARG A 85 9.75 -3.00 -45.47
N ARG A 86 8.49 -3.07 -45.90
CA ARG A 86 7.33 -2.98 -45.00
C ARG A 86 7.27 -1.70 -44.15
N ARG A 87 7.64 -0.55 -44.74
CA ARG A 87 7.61 0.76 -44.08
C ARG A 87 6.20 1.15 -43.65
N ALA A 88 5.23 0.96 -44.50
CA ALA A 88 3.86 1.25 -44.22
C ALA A 88 3.35 0.49 -42.99
N LEU A 89 3.76 -0.75 -42.82
CA LEU A 89 3.42 -1.57 -41.65
C LEU A 89 4.04 -1.03 -40.36
N ALA A 90 5.31 -0.63 -40.40
CA ALA A 90 5.99 -0.06 -39.20
C ALA A 90 5.39 1.29 -38.79
N VAL A 91 5.02 2.12 -39.76
CA VAL A 91 4.33 3.40 -39.50
C VAL A 91 2.94 3.17 -38.92
N LEU A 92 2.17 2.23 -39.49
CA LEU A 92 0.84 1.85 -38.97
C LEU A 92 0.93 1.35 -37.55
N TYR A 93 1.90 0.48 -37.25
CA TYR A 93 2.14 -0.03 -35.89
C TYR A 93 2.47 1.11 -34.93
N GLY A 94 3.39 2.00 -35.30
CA GLY A 94 3.76 3.16 -34.49
C GLY A 94 2.59 4.11 -34.23
N LEU A 95 1.80 4.45 -35.26
CA LEU A 95 0.64 5.32 -35.14
C LEU A 95 -0.48 4.69 -34.31
N ASN A 96 -0.74 3.39 -34.49
CA ASN A 96 -1.73 2.65 -33.69
C ASN A 96 -1.34 2.68 -32.19
N THR A 97 -0.07 2.44 -31.89
CA THR A 97 0.42 2.44 -30.50
C THR A 97 0.41 3.86 -29.90
N LEU A 98 0.77 4.90 -30.66
CA LEU A 98 0.67 6.30 -30.21
C LEU A 98 -0.80 6.71 -29.98
N GLY A 99 -1.73 6.19 -30.79
CA GLY A 99 -3.17 6.33 -30.54
C GLY A 99 -3.59 5.68 -29.21
N ALA A 100 -3.04 4.51 -28.90
CA ALA A 100 -3.26 3.85 -27.60
C ALA A 100 -2.70 4.66 -26.43
N VAL A 101 -1.54 5.33 -26.59
CA VAL A 101 -0.99 6.28 -25.61
C VAL A 101 -1.97 7.41 -25.33
N ALA A 102 -2.49 8.04 -26.39
CA ALA A 102 -3.44 9.14 -26.26
C ALA A 102 -4.76 8.67 -25.59
N GLY A 103 -5.26 7.48 -25.99
CA GLY A 103 -6.44 6.88 -25.38
C GLY A 103 -6.24 6.55 -23.90
N ALA A 104 -5.14 5.91 -23.53
CA ALA A 104 -4.82 5.56 -22.15
C ALA A 104 -4.65 6.81 -21.27
N ALA A 105 -3.95 7.84 -21.77
CA ALA A 105 -3.79 9.10 -21.07
C ALA A 105 -5.13 9.84 -20.87
N ALA A 106 -5.93 9.95 -21.93
CA ALA A 106 -7.23 10.60 -21.86
C ALA A 106 -8.18 9.86 -20.90
N SER A 107 -8.25 8.53 -20.98
CA SER A 107 -9.11 7.72 -20.11
C SER A 107 -8.71 7.85 -18.66
N THR A 108 -7.42 7.70 -18.35
CA THR A 108 -6.91 7.71 -16.97
C THR A 108 -7.03 9.08 -16.30
N PHE A 109 -6.66 10.16 -17.00
CA PHE A 109 -6.52 11.48 -16.38
C PHE A 109 -7.73 12.41 -16.57
N LEU A 110 -8.71 12.00 -17.39
CA LEU A 110 -9.86 12.85 -17.68
C LEU A 110 -11.17 12.08 -17.79
N LEU A 111 -11.26 11.05 -18.67
CA LEU A 111 -12.57 10.52 -19.06
C LEU A 111 -13.23 9.70 -17.95
N PHE A 112 -12.47 8.84 -17.25
CA PHE A 112 -13.02 8.03 -16.16
C PHE A 112 -13.47 8.88 -14.97
N GLU A 113 -12.70 9.92 -14.64
CA GLU A 113 -13.03 10.81 -13.53
C GLU A 113 -14.27 11.67 -13.83
N VAL A 114 -14.40 12.17 -15.07
CA VAL A 114 -15.45 13.13 -15.44
C VAL A 114 -16.74 12.45 -15.90
N PHE A 115 -16.61 11.39 -16.70
CA PHE A 115 -17.75 10.76 -17.39
C PHE A 115 -18.08 9.36 -16.85
N GLY A 116 -17.24 8.78 -16.03
CA GLY A 116 -17.36 7.39 -15.60
C GLY A 116 -16.98 6.38 -16.68
N THR A 117 -17.06 5.11 -16.34
CA THR A 117 -16.61 4.01 -17.21
C THR A 117 -17.55 3.77 -18.39
N ARG A 118 -18.88 3.84 -18.16
CA ARG A 118 -19.89 3.59 -19.22
C ARG A 118 -19.87 4.64 -20.32
N THR A 119 -19.90 5.92 -19.92
CA THR A 119 -19.88 7.01 -20.90
C THR A 119 -18.56 7.03 -21.66
N THR A 120 -17.44 6.74 -21.01
CA THR A 120 -16.13 6.61 -21.66
C THR A 120 -16.12 5.49 -22.68
N LEU A 121 -16.73 4.33 -22.37
CA LEU A 121 -16.88 3.24 -23.34
C LEU A 121 -17.73 3.65 -24.53
N TRP A 122 -18.85 4.34 -24.31
CA TRP A 122 -19.69 4.85 -25.40
C TRP A 122 -18.97 5.84 -26.30
N LEU A 123 -18.16 6.73 -25.72
CA LEU A 123 -17.31 7.65 -26.50
C LEU A 123 -16.29 6.89 -27.35
N ALA A 124 -15.66 5.84 -26.81
CA ALA A 124 -14.75 4.99 -27.56
C ALA A 124 -15.47 4.23 -28.70
N CYS A 125 -16.66 3.68 -28.44
CA CYS A 125 -17.50 3.03 -29.47
C CYS A 125 -17.89 4.02 -30.58
N LEU A 126 -18.29 5.25 -30.22
CA LEU A 126 -18.62 6.29 -31.21
C LEU A 126 -17.40 6.64 -32.10
N LEU A 127 -16.19 6.73 -31.47
CA LEU A 127 -14.97 6.98 -32.22
C LEU A 127 -14.69 5.86 -33.23
N ASN A 128 -14.87 4.58 -32.84
CA ASN A 128 -14.70 3.46 -33.77
C ASN A 128 -15.75 3.50 -34.92
N VAL A 129 -16.99 3.88 -34.64
CA VAL A 129 -17.99 4.10 -35.68
C VAL A 129 -17.55 5.18 -36.66
N LEU A 130 -17.05 6.31 -36.17
CA LEU A 130 -16.53 7.41 -36.99
C LEU A 130 -15.38 6.94 -37.89
N VAL A 131 -14.41 6.22 -37.32
CA VAL A 131 -13.27 5.62 -38.05
C VAL A 131 -13.78 4.67 -39.15
N ALA A 132 -14.77 3.83 -38.84
CA ALA A 132 -15.35 2.91 -39.80
C ALA A 132 -16.06 3.64 -40.93
N LEU A 133 -16.81 4.72 -40.67
CA LEU A 133 -17.47 5.55 -41.70
C LEU A 133 -16.43 6.23 -42.59
N VAL A 134 -15.36 6.78 -42.04
CA VAL A 134 -14.26 7.37 -42.83
C VAL A 134 -13.61 6.31 -43.72
N ALA A 135 -13.27 5.14 -43.17
CA ALA A 135 -12.65 4.04 -43.89
C ALA A 135 -13.56 3.53 -45.03
N ARG A 136 -14.90 3.48 -44.82
CA ARG A 136 -15.87 3.17 -45.90
C ARG A 136 -15.93 4.26 -46.96
N GLY A 137 -15.87 5.53 -46.56
CA GLY A 137 -15.82 6.65 -47.50
C GLY A 137 -14.61 6.54 -48.42
N VAL A 138 -13.42 6.32 -47.83
CA VAL A 138 -12.20 6.13 -48.61
C VAL A 138 -12.24 4.86 -49.47
N THR A 139 -12.83 3.77 -49.00
CA THR A 139 -12.95 2.52 -49.78
C THR A 139 -13.80 2.72 -51.02
N ARG A 140 -14.81 3.58 -50.97
CA ARG A 140 -15.67 3.87 -52.14
C ARG A 140 -14.93 4.72 -53.21
N SER A 141 -13.97 5.52 -52.80
CA SER A 141 -13.21 6.37 -53.74
C SER A 141 -11.99 5.66 -54.36
N LEU A 142 -11.59 4.49 -53.80
CA LEU A 142 -10.49 3.70 -54.35
C LEU A 142 -10.98 2.71 -55.39
N PRO A 143 -10.26 2.52 -56.55
CA PRO A 143 -10.59 1.48 -57.52
C PRO A 143 -10.51 0.08 -56.88
N GLU A 144 -11.31 -0.86 -57.37
CA GLU A 144 -11.21 -2.27 -56.97
C GLU A 144 -9.82 -2.79 -57.32
N SER A 145 -9.10 -3.32 -56.30
CA SER A 145 -7.86 -4.04 -56.55
C SER A 145 -8.18 -5.28 -57.41
N GLU A 146 -7.76 -5.28 -58.67
CA GLU A 146 -7.82 -6.47 -59.49
C GLU A 146 -7.10 -7.62 -58.79
N PRO A 147 -7.62 -8.84 -58.80
CA PRO A 147 -6.89 -10.00 -58.27
C PRO A 147 -5.59 -10.10 -59.07
N SER A 148 -4.44 -9.98 -58.37
CA SER A 148 -3.14 -10.21 -58.98
C SER A 148 -3.19 -11.54 -59.72
N SER A 149 -3.11 -11.47 -61.04
CA SER A 149 -3.12 -12.60 -61.98
C SER A 149 -1.85 -13.48 -61.88
N ALA A 150 -1.03 -13.27 -60.83
CA ALA A 150 0.19 -14.03 -60.60
C ALA A 150 0.00 -15.46 -60.02
N GLU A 151 -1.25 -15.89 -59.75
CA GLU A 151 -1.52 -17.24 -59.21
C GLU A 151 -1.99 -18.27 -60.29
N ALA A 152 -2.01 -17.89 -61.55
CA ALA A 152 -2.48 -18.79 -62.64
C ALA A 152 -1.55 -18.83 -63.85
N ALA A 153 -0.26 -18.69 -63.69
CA ALA A 153 0.65 -19.00 -64.80
C ALA A 153 1.41 -20.32 -64.48
N PRO A 154 1.38 -21.35 -65.40
CA PRO A 154 2.18 -22.53 -65.28
C PRO A 154 3.65 -22.16 -65.38
N ALA A 155 4.50 -22.86 -64.60
CA ALA A 155 5.93 -22.70 -64.67
C ALA A 155 6.46 -23.09 -66.05
N GLU A 156 6.59 -22.14 -66.95
CA GLU A 156 7.46 -22.34 -68.14
C GLU A 156 8.52 -21.27 -68.19
N ALA A 157 9.75 -21.79 -68.19
CA ALA A 157 11.01 -21.31 -68.63
C ALA A 157 11.12 -19.78 -68.89
N VAL A 158 11.78 -19.05 -67.99
CA VAL A 158 12.46 -17.83 -68.35
C VAL A 158 13.93 -18.04 -68.20
N ALA A 159 14.60 -17.86 -69.34
CA ALA A 159 16.02 -17.95 -69.52
C ALA A 159 16.85 -17.02 -68.62
N GLU A 160 18.07 -17.46 -68.38
CA GLU A 160 19.16 -16.79 -67.71
C GLU A 160 19.31 -15.30 -68.09
N ALA A 161 19.43 -14.47 -67.12
CA ALA A 161 20.13 -13.18 -67.22
C ALA A 161 21.17 -13.10 -66.11
N PRO A 162 22.40 -12.73 -66.41
CA PRO A 162 23.49 -12.78 -65.42
C PRO A 162 23.55 -11.48 -64.71
N ALA A 163 23.47 -11.50 -63.39
CA ALA A 163 24.13 -10.52 -62.55
C ALA A 163 24.25 -11.07 -61.11
N ALA A 164 25.45 -11.10 -60.64
CA ALA A 164 25.79 -11.46 -59.27
C ALA A 164 24.98 -10.68 -58.23
N ALA A 165 23.88 -11.28 -57.77
CA ALA A 165 23.20 -10.83 -56.56
C ALA A 165 24.09 -11.22 -55.39
N PRO A 166 24.34 -10.32 -54.40
CA PRO A 166 25.08 -10.69 -53.20
C PRO A 166 24.35 -11.86 -52.53
N ALA A 167 25.14 -12.86 -52.09
CA ALA A 167 24.66 -14.11 -51.55
C ALA A 167 23.42 -13.95 -50.69
N ALA A 168 22.29 -14.54 -51.11
CA ALA A 168 21.05 -14.50 -50.34
C ALA A 168 21.28 -15.15 -48.98
N THR A 169 21.41 -14.32 -47.95
CA THR A 169 21.45 -14.76 -46.55
C THR A 169 20.22 -15.61 -46.29
N ALA A 170 20.41 -16.89 -45.96
CA ALA A 170 19.33 -17.80 -45.66
C ALA A 170 18.42 -17.27 -44.59
N LEU A 171 17.12 -17.19 -44.82
CA LEU A 171 16.13 -16.74 -43.83
C LEU A 171 16.27 -17.53 -42.53
N PRO A 172 16.08 -16.87 -41.36
CA PRO A 172 16.13 -17.55 -40.07
C PRO A 172 15.04 -18.61 -39.96
N PRO A 173 15.19 -19.62 -39.07
CA PRO A 173 14.17 -20.65 -38.87
C PRO A 173 12.86 -19.99 -38.43
N ARG A 174 11.77 -20.21 -39.15
CA ARG A 174 10.45 -19.64 -38.81
C ARG A 174 10.03 -19.96 -37.37
N GLY A 175 10.29 -21.19 -36.89
CA GLY A 175 9.99 -21.59 -35.50
C GLY A 175 10.73 -20.75 -34.47
N PHE A 176 11.99 -20.39 -34.73
CA PHE A 176 12.74 -19.51 -33.82
C PHE A 176 12.12 -18.10 -33.77
N VAL A 177 11.77 -17.51 -34.93
CA VAL A 177 11.22 -16.15 -34.98
C VAL A 177 9.85 -16.08 -34.28
N LEU A 178 8.99 -17.09 -34.49
CA LEU A 178 7.67 -17.16 -33.82
C LEU A 178 7.83 -17.42 -32.31
N GLY A 179 8.73 -18.34 -31.92
CA GLY A 179 9.04 -18.58 -30.50
C GLY A 179 9.61 -17.33 -29.81
N ALA A 180 10.51 -16.60 -30.51
CA ALA A 180 11.02 -15.32 -30.04
C ALA A 180 9.93 -14.28 -29.85
N ALA A 181 8.96 -14.17 -30.82
CA ALA A 181 7.82 -13.29 -30.68
C ALA A 181 6.98 -13.60 -29.43
N GLY A 182 6.75 -14.91 -29.16
CA GLY A 182 6.07 -15.34 -27.94
C GLY A 182 6.85 -15.01 -26.68
N LEU A 183 8.16 -15.26 -26.64
CA LEU A 183 9.00 -15.03 -25.45
C LEU A 183 9.18 -13.53 -25.14
N VAL A 184 9.28 -12.68 -26.18
CA VAL A 184 9.31 -11.20 -26.01
C VAL A 184 8.00 -10.70 -25.43
N GLY A 185 6.84 -11.19 -25.95
CA GLY A 185 5.54 -10.86 -25.39
C GLY A 185 5.41 -11.31 -23.92
N PHE A 186 5.85 -12.53 -23.61
CA PHE A 186 5.88 -13.05 -22.23
C PHE A 186 6.73 -12.18 -21.31
N ALA A 187 7.96 -11.87 -21.72
CA ALA A 187 8.88 -11.08 -20.90
C ALA A 187 8.36 -9.65 -20.65
N PHE A 188 7.79 -9.02 -21.69
CA PHE A 188 7.29 -7.65 -21.57
C PHE A 188 6.09 -7.55 -20.60
N PHE A 189 5.06 -8.40 -20.77
CA PHE A 189 3.88 -8.36 -19.92
C PHE A 189 4.15 -8.86 -18.50
N LEU A 190 5.08 -9.79 -18.32
CA LEU A 190 5.58 -10.14 -17.00
C LEU A 190 6.28 -8.95 -16.34
N MET A 191 7.11 -8.22 -17.10
CA MET A 191 7.82 -7.04 -16.57
C MET A 191 6.87 -5.87 -16.27
N GLU A 192 5.77 -5.73 -17.01
CA GLU A 192 4.75 -4.72 -16.75
C GLU A 192 4.12 -4.90 -15.35
N LEU A 193 3.82 -6.14 -14.96
CA LEU A 193 3.34 -6.45 -13.61
C LEU A 193 4.41 -6.16 -12.53
N VAL A 194 5.68 -6.49 -12.83
CA VAL A 194 6.78 -6.16 -11.94
C VAL A 194 6.92 -4.64 -11.78
N TRP A 195 6.87 -3.88 -12.86
CA TRP A 195 6.92 -2.41 -12.79
C TRP A 195 5.78 -1.86 -11.93
N TYR A 196 4.55 -2.31 -12.14
CA TYR A 196 3.42 -1.88 -11.33
C TYR A 196 3.65 -2.19 -9.83
N ARG A 197 4.04 -3.43 -9.50
CA ARG A 197 4.30 -3.86 -8.13
C ARG A 197 5.42 -3.04 -7.48
N MET A 198 6.51 -2.79 -8.20
CA MET A 198 7.68 -2.08 -7.67
C MET A 198 7.50 -0.56 -7.62
N MET A 199 6.74 0.01 -8.55
CA MET A 199 6.53 1.47 -8.59
C MET A 199 5.34 1.92 -7.73
N GLY A 200 4.42 1.05 -7.39
CA GLY A 200 3.29 1.35 -6.50
C GLY A 200 3.72 2.06 -5.21
N PRO A 201 4.69 1.54 -4.44
CA PRO A 201 5.20 2.19 -3.24
C PRO A 201 5.81 3.59 -3.46
N LEU A 202 6.37 3.84 -4.65
CA LEU A 202 6.97 5.14 -5.00
C LEU A 202 5.95 6.16 -5.50
N LEU A 203 4.92 5.71 -6.22
CA LEU A 203 3.97 6.56 -6.94
C LEU A 203 2.56 6.56 -6.33
N GLY A 204 2.28 5.74 -5.30
CA GLY A 204 1.04 5.73 -4.54
C GLY A 204 0.04 4.61 -4.88
N GLY A 205 0.21 3.86 -5.99
CA GLY A 205 -0.63 2.70 -6.34
C GLY A 205 -2.09 3.05 -6.67
N SER A 206 -2.38 4.28 -7.11
CA SER A 206 -3.70 4.72 -7.57
C SER A 206 -3.93 4.34 -9.04
N THR A 207 -5.18 4.48 -9.51
CA THR A 207 -5.53 4.35 -10.94
C THR A 207 -4.72 5.30 -11.82
N PHE A 208 -4.40 6.51 -11.33
CA PHE A 208 -3.49 7.43 -12.04
C PHE A 208 -2.07 6.86 -12.19
N THR A 209 -1.56 6.17 -11.17
CA THR A 209 -0.23 5.52 -11.22
C THR A 209 -0.20 4.40 -12.24
N PHE A 210 -1.21 3.52 -12.22
CA PHE A 210 -1.33 2.42 -13.18
C PHE A 210 -1.40 2.95 -14.61
N GLY A 211 -2.31 3.90 -14.87
CA GLY A 211 -2.46 4.50 -16.19
C GLY A 211 -1.21 5.21 -16.68
N LEU A 212 -0.46 5.88 -15.79
CA LEU A 212 0.79 6.55 -16.13
C LEU A 212 1.88 5.55 -16.56
N ILE A 213 2.04 4.45 -15.83
CA ILE A 213 3.01 3.40 -16.18
C ILE A 213 2.65 2.83 -17.56
N LEU A 214 1.37 2.53 -17.79
CA LEU A 214 0.87 2.05 -19.07
C LEU A 214 1.12 3.06 -20.21
N VAL A 215 0.84 4.35 -20.00
CA VAL A 215 1.10 5.44 -20.96
C VAL A 215 2.57 5.49 -21.34
N VAL A 216 3.47 5.41 -20.36
CA VAL A 216 4.93 5.47 -20.59
C VAL A 216 5.42 4.20 -21.31
N ALA A 217 4.90 3.01 -20.95
CA ALA A 217 5.24 1.76 -21.63
C ALA A 217 4.78 1.79 -23.09
N LEU A 218 3.53 2.17 -23.34
CA LEU A 218 2.98 2.31 -24.70
C LEU A 218 3.71 3.37 -25.52
N ALA A 219 4.09 4.52 -24.91
CA ALA A 219 4.88 5.56 -25.56
C ALA A 219 6.26 5.03 -25.97
N GLY A 220 6.91 4.24 -25.10
CA GLY A 220 8.17 3.57 -25.44
C GLY A 220 8.00 2.65 -26.66
N ILE A 221 7.01 1.73 -26.62
CA ILE A 221 6.71 0.81 -27.71
C ILE A 221 6.40 1.58 -29.02
N GLY A 222 5.54 2.59 -28.96
CA GLY A 222 5.14 3.38 -30.12
C GLY A 222 6.31 4.13 -30.77
N LEU A 223 7.12 4.82 -29.94
CA LEU A 223 8.31 5.55 -30.41
C LEU A 223 9.42 4.59 -30.88
N GLY A 224 9.58 3.43 -30.27
CA GLY A 224 10.49 2.39 -30.73
C GLY A 224 10.10 1.84 -32.12
N GLY A 225 8.82 1.57 -32.33
CA GLY A 225 8.29 1.19 -33.65
C GLY A 225 8.48 2.26 -34.70
N ALA A 226 8.23 3.53 -34.36
CA ALA A 226 8.48 4.67 -35.23
C ALA A 226 9.97 4.86 -35.56
N ALA A 227 10.85 4.68 -34.57
CA ALA A 227 12.30 4.73 -34.77
C ALA A 227 12.78 3.62 -35.73
N TYR A 228 12.26 2.40 -35.60
CA TYR A 228 12.53 1.34 -36.56
C TYR A 228 12.07 1.71 -37.96
N ALA A 229 10.87 2.30 -38.10
CA ALA A 229 10.36 2.79 -39.38
C ALA A 229 11.22 3.90 -40.00
N ALA A 230 11.85 4.76 -39.20
CA ALA A 230 12.66 5.88 -39.68
C ALA A 230 14.11 5.45 -40.03
N TRP A 231 14.74 4.62 -39.18
CA TRP A 231 16.18 4.33 -39.27
C TRP A 231 16.52 2.86 -39.57
N GLY A 232 15.68 1.93 -39.11
CA GLY A 232 15.93 0.49 -39.24
C GLY A 232 15.91 0.01 -40.68
N GLN A 233 15.29 0.73 -41.58
CA GLN A 233 15.11 0.37 -42.99
C GLN A 233 16.34 0.51 -43.85
N GLN A 234 17.30 1.30 -43.43
CA GLN A 234 18.56 1.45 -44.15
C GLN A 234 19.46 0.23 -44.04
N ARG A 235 19.14 -0.69 -43.09
CA ARG A 235 19.91 -1.89 -42.80
C ARG A 235 19.06 -3.14 -42.97
N PRO A 236 19.61 -4.26 -43.49
CA PRO A 236 18.87 -5.51 -43.57
C PRO A 236 18.56 -6.04 -42.15
N ALA A 237 17.34 -6.57 -41.96
CA ALA A 237 16.99 -7.28 -40.74
C ALA A 237 17.88 -8.53 -40.58
N THR A 238 18.58 -8.63 -39.45
CA THR A 238 19.50 -9.72 -39.16
C THR A 238 19.23 -10.32 -37.79
N LEU A 239 19.61 -11.59 -37.56
CA LEU A 239 19.56 -12.26 -36.25
C LEU A 239 20.45 -11.53 -35.23
N LEU A 240 21.62 -11.02 -35.69
CA LEU A 240 22.51 -10.26 -34.82
C LEU A 240 21.86 -8.94 -34.38
N GLY A 241 21.12 -8.27 -35.27
CA GLY A 241 20.36 -7.06 -34.93
C GLY A 241 19.27 -7.37 -33.89
N PHE A 242 18.53 -8.45 -34.04
CA PHE A 242 17.56 -8.91 -33.06
C PHE A 242 18.23 -9.27 -31.72
N ALA A 243 19.34 -10.02 -31.75
CA ALA A 243 20.12 -10.32 -30.55
C ALA A 243 20.50 -9.05 -29.77
N LEU A 244 20.99 -8.04 -30.49
CA LEU A 244 21.39 -6.76 -29.89
C LEU A 244 20.21 -6.06 -29.21
N THR A 245 19.03 -6.04 -29.83
CA THR A 245 17.85 -5.41 -29.19
C THR A 245 17.45 -6.14 -27.91
N CYS A 246 17.44 -7.49 -27.88
CA CYS A 246 17.15 -8.27 -26.66
C CYS A 246 18.18 -8.02 -25.55
N LEU A 247 19.47 -7.98 -25.89
CA LEU A 247 20.55 -7.78 -24.91
C LEU A 247 20.61 -6.36 -24.37
N LEU A 248 20.32 -5.37 -25.20
CA LEU A 248 20.19 -3.97 -24.75
C LEU A 248 18.92 -3.77 -23.91
N GLU A 249 17.81 -4.41 -24.26
CA GLU A 249 16.59 -4.38 -23.43
C GLU A 249 16.86 -5.01 -22.07
N ALA A 250 17.51 -6.17 -22.03
CA ALA A 250 17.93 -6.81 -20.78
C ALA A 250 18.83 -5.90 -19.93
N LEU A 251 19.75 -5.18 -20.56
CA LEU A 251 20.60 -4.20 -19.90
C LEU A 251 19.79 -3.05 -19.30
N LEU A 252 18.85 -2.47 -20.08
CA LEU A 252 18.02 -1.36 -19.64
C LEU A 252 17.01 -1.79 -18.57
N VAL A 253 16.58 -3.05 -18.56
CA VAL A 253 15.82 -3.65 -17.46
C VAL A 253 16.71 -3.80 -16.21
N ALA A 254 17.98 -4.19 -16.35
CA ALA A 254 18.87 -4.42 -15.22
C ALA A 254 19.39 -3.12 -14.57
N VAL A 255 19.50 -2.02 -15.31
CA VAL A 255 20.01 -0.73 -14.77
C VAL A 255 19.15 -0.21 -13.60
N PRO A 256 17.83 -0.02 -13.69
CA PRO A 256 17.03 0.44 -12.56
C PRO A 256 17.06 -0.54 -11.38
N LEU A 257 17.12 -1.85 -11.62
CA LEU A 257 17.29 -2.85 -10.57
C LEU A 257 18.61 -2.63 -9.82
N ALA A 258 19.71 -2.44 -10.54
CA ALA A 258 21.03 -2.21 -9.95
C ALA A 258 21.16 -0.83 -9.27
N LEU A 259 20.44 0.19 -9.75
CA LEU A 259 20.33 1.49 -9.06
C LEU A 259 19.62 1.33 -7.70
N GLY A 260 18.71 0.38 -7.58
CA GLY A 260 18.05 0.04 -6.32
C GLY A 260 17.44 1.26 -5.63
N ASP A 261 17.68 1.42 -4.35
CA ASP A 261 17.10 2.47 -3.51
C ASP A 261 17.42 3.91 -3.99
N LYS A 262 18.38 4.12 -4.92
CA LYS A 262 18.63 5.43 -5.52
C LYS A 262 17.43 5.92 -6.35
N VAL A 263 16.66 5.00 -6.94
CA VAL A 263 15.40 5.34 -7.64
C VAL A 263 14.35 5.82 -6.65
N ALA A 264 14.27 5.20 -5.47
CA ALA A 264 13.38 5.64 -4.39
C ALA A 264 13.74 7.04 -3.89
N LEU A 265 15.03 7.35 -3.76
CA LEU A 265 15.50 8.68 -3.41
C LEU A 265 15.17 9.72 -4.47
N LEU A 266 15.30 9.36 -5.75
CA LEU A 266 14.85 10.22 -6.85
C LEU A 266 13.36 10.50 -6.77
N ALA A 267 12.53 9.46 -6.53
CA ALA A 267 11.09 9.63 -6.36
C ALA A 267 10.76 10.55 -5.18
N LEU A 268 11.46 10.38 -4.06
CA LEU A 268 11.29 11.21 -2.87
C LEU A 268 11.69 12.67 -3.13
N LEU A 269 12.81 12.92 -3.84
CA LEU A 269 13.26 14.26 -4.25
C LEU A 269 12.23 14.94 -5.16
N LEU A 270 11.75 14.21 -6.18
CA LEU A 270 10.79 14.74 -7.15
C LEU A 270 9.40 15.01 -6.53
N ARG A 271 9.14 14.47 -5.35
CA ARG A 271 7.92 14.78 -4.63
C ARG A 271 7.80 16.26 -4.23
N SER A 272 8.90 16.99 -4.13
CA SER A 272 8.88 18.45 -3.94
C SER A 272 8.07 19.20 -5.02
N LEU A 273 7.91 18.59 -6.21
CA LEU A 273 7.06 19.13 -7.28
C LEU A 273 5.57 19.20 -6.92
N THR A 274 5.11 18.53 -5.84
CA THR A 274 3.76 18.70 -5.31
C THR A 274 3.43 20.16 -4.96
N ALA A 275 4.44 21.00 -4.75
CA ALA A 275 4.26 22.45 -4.57
C ALA A 275 3.53 23.11 -5.77
N PHE A 276 3.61 22.51 -6.97
CA PHE A 276 2.87 22.91 -8.17
C PHE A 276 1.51 22.19 -8.31
N GLY A 277 0.99 21.62 -7.23
CA GLY A 277 -0.27 20.88 -7.23
C GLY A 277 -0.18 19.48 -7.82
N PHE A 278 -1.36 18.89 -8.15
CA PHE A 278 -1.44 17.52 -8.67
C PHE A 278 -0.67 17.33 -9.98
N GLY A 279 -0.68 18.32 -10.89
CA GLY A 279 0.09 18.25 -12.14
C GLY A 279 1.59 18.14 -11.90
N GLY A 280 2.13 18.86 -10.91
CA GLY A 280 3.54 18.75 -10.51
C GLY A 280 3.85 17.35 -9.93
N LEU A 281 2.97 16.78 -9.14
CA LEU A 281 3.10 15.42 -8.62
C LEU A 281 3.17 14.39 -9.76
N VAL A 282 2.22 14.48 -10.70
CA VAL A 282 2.18 13.59 -11.89
C VAL A 282 3.45 13.73 -12.74
N LEU A 283 3.98 14.95 -12.89
CA LEU A 283 5.24 15.17 -13.60
C LEU A 283 6.42 14.47 -12.90
N GLY A 284 6.50 14.54 -11.57
CA GLY A 284 7.48 13.79 -10.79
C GLY A 284 7.36 12.28 -10.98
N TRP A 285 6.15 11.76 -10.94
CA TRP A 285 5.87 10.34 -11.23
C TRP A 285 6.27 9.96 -12.66
N ALA A 286 5.95 10.81 -13.63
CA ALA A 286 6.33 10.58 -15.03
C ALA A 286 7.84 10.52 -15.21
N ALA A 287 8.62 11.38 -14.53
CA ALA A 287 10.07 11.33 -14.59
C ALA A 287 10.65 10.02 -14.07
N VAL A 288 10.11 9.47 -12.96
CA VAL A 288 10.52 8.17 -12.43
C VAL A 288 10.12 7.04 -13.39
N ALA A 289 8.90 7.06 -13.92
CA ALA A 289 8.41 6.07 -14.89
C ALA A 289 9.22 6.12 -16.19
N MET A 290 9.58 7.32 -16.69
CA MET A 290 10.44 7.49 -17.86
C MET A 290 11.84 6.91 -17.66
N LEU A 291 12.40 7.00 -16.46
CA LEU A 291 13.69 6.39 -16.14
C LEU A 291 13.63 4.87 -16.12
N VAL A 292 12.58 4.31 -15.47
CA VAL A 292 12.49 2.86 -15.17
C VAL A 292 11.88 2.07 -16.32
N VAL A 293 10.83 2.58 -16.95
CA VAL A 293 9.99 1.83 -17.92
C VAL A 293 10.34 2.16 -19.36
N PHE A 294 10.46 3.45 -19.71
CA PHE A 294 10.55 3.90 -21.10
C PHE A 294 11.71 3.28 -21.88
N PRO A 295 12.97 3.21 -21.37
CA PRO A 295 14.09 2.72 -22.17
C PRO A 295 13.94 1.27 -22.61
N ALA A 296 13.47 0.40 -21.72
CA ALA A 296 13.20 -1.01 -22.03
C ALA A 296 12.02 -1.13 -23.01
N ALA A 297 10.92 -0.43 -22.76
CA ALA A 297 9.75 -0.42 -23.63
C ALA A 297 10.07 0.10 -25.04
N PHE A 298 10.95 1.07 -25.16
CA PHE A 298 11.40 1.59 -26.47
C PHE A 298 12.10 0.51 -27.29
N LEU A 299 13.00 -0.28 -26.68
CA LEU A 299 13.66 -1.38 -27.38
C LEU A 299 12.70 -2.52 -27.73
N SER A 300 11.77 -2.86 -26.83
CA SER A 300 10.70 -3.81 -27.12
C SER A 300 9.87 -3.36 -28.34
N GLY A 301 9.59 -2.06 -28.45
CA GLY A 301 8.91 -1.47 -29.62
C GLY A 301 9.67 -1.61 -30.96
N VAL A 302 11.01 -1.64 -30.92
CA VAL A 302 11.85 -1.92 -32.09
C VAL A 302 11.83 -3.41 -32.46
N GLN A 303 11.69 -4.32 -31.50
CA GLN A 303 11.81 -5.76 -31.72
C GLN A 303 10.68 -6.34 -32.56
N PHE A 304 9.44 -5.95 -32.34
CA PHE A 304 8.30 -6.56 -33.04
C PHE A 304 8.34 -6.30 -34.56
N PRO A 305 8.53 -5.07 -35.09
CA PRO A 305 8.76 -4.82 -36.51
C PRO A 305 9.98 -5.57 -37.07
N LEU A 306 11.05 -5.68 -36.29
CA LEU A 306 12.25 -6.42 -36.67
C LEU A 306 11.98 -7.91 -36.83
N LEU A 307 11.22 -8.53 -35.91
CA LEU A 307 10.79 -9.93 -36.01
C LEU A 307 9.93 -10.18 -37.25
N LEU A 308 9.02 -9.24 -37.57
CA LEU A 308 8.22 -9.30 -38.79
C LEU A 308 9.08 -9.24 -40.07
N ALA A 309 10.11 -8.41 -40.06
CA ALA A 309 11.07 -8.31 -41.18
C ALA A 309 11.94 -9.57 -41.32
N LEU A 310 12.19 -10.31 -40.24
CA LEU A 310 12.90 -11.59 -40.26
C LEU A 310 12.05 -12.78 -40.79
N LEU A 311 10.70 -12.68 -40.74
CA LEU A 311 9.81 -13.74 -41.21
C LEU A 311 9.68 -13.84 -42.74
N GLY A 312 10.00 -12.79 -43.49
CA GLY A 312 9.94 -12.83 -44.95
C GLY A 312 10.18 -11.49 -45.62
N ARG A 313 10.48 -11.55 -46.94
CA ARG A 313 10.70 -10.39 -47.84
C ARG A 313 9.60 -10.34 -48.88
N GLY A 314 9.07 -9.14 -49.13
CA GLY A 314 8.10 -8.92 -50.22
C GLY A 314 6.63 -9.26 -49.88
N GLY A 315 5.74 -9.00 -50.85
CA GLY A 315 4.28 -9.01 -50.67
C GLY A 315 3.59 -10.37 -50.50
N GLU A 316 4.31 -11.51 -50.69
CA GLU A 316 3.68 -12.82 -50.56
C GLU A 316 3.35 -13.16 -49.12
N SER A 317 2.08 -13.43 -48.84
CA SER A 317 1.57 -13.90 -47.53
C SER A 317 1.79 -12.98 -46.31
N VAL A 318 2.00 -11.66 -46.47
CA VAL A 318 2.25 -10.72 -45.36
C VAL A 318 1.17 -10.79 -44.28
N GLY A 319 -0.10 -10.77 -44.64
CA GLY A 319 -1.19 -10.85 -43.65
C GLY A 319 -1.15 -12.12 -42.79
N ARG A 320 -0.72 -13.26 -43.35
CA ARG A 320 -0.58 -14.53 -42.61
C ARG A 320 0.65 -14.49 -41.70
N GLN A 321 1.77 -13.93 -42.13
CA GLN A 321 3.00 -13.85 -41.34
C GLN A 321 2.81 -12.88 -40.18
N VAL A 322 2.22 -11.70 -40.43
CA VAL A 322 1.87 -10.72 -39.36
C VAL A 322 0.90 -11.33 -38.38
N GLY A 323 -0.17 -11.99 -38.88
CA GLY A 323 -1.15 -12.65 -38.02
C GLY A 323 -0.55 -13.74 -37.15
N LEU A 324 0.36 -14.57 -37.66
CA LEU A 324 1.03 -15.60 -36.87
C LEU A 324 1.98 -15.01 -35.83
N ALA A 325 2.82 -14.03 -36.18
CA ALA A 325 3.72 -13.39 -35.25
C ALA A 325 2.93 -12.68 -34.12
N TYR A 326 1.84 -11.99 -34.49
CA TYR A 326 0.97 -11.34 -33.52
C TYR A 326 0.29 -12.35 -32.60
N ALA A 327 -0.20 -13.47 -33.13
CA ALA A 327 -0.81 -14.54 -32.34
C ALA A 327 0.19 -15.15 -31.33
N TRP A 328 1.42 -15.46 -31.74
CA TRP A 328 2.46 -15.97 -30.83
C TRP A 328 2.87 -14.95 -29.77
N ASN A 329 3.00 -13.68 -30.17
CA ASN A 329 3.29 -12.61 -29.22
C ASN A 329 2.14 -12.46 -28.20
N THR A 330 0.88 -12.47 -28.64
CA THR A 330 -0.30 -12.39 -27.76
C THR A 330 -0.39 -13.58 -26.80
N VAL A 331 -0.16 -14.81 -27.31
CA VAL A 331 -0.10 -16.01 -26.43
C VAL A 331 0.99 -15.87 -25.38
N GLY A 332 2.18 -15.43 -25.79
CA GLY A 332 3.25 -15.13 -24.84
C GLY A 332 2.87 -14.08 -23.79
N SER A 333 2.24 -12.98 -24.23
CA SER A 333 1.77 -11.90 -23.35
C SER A 333 0.74 -12.38 -22.32
N ILE A 334 -0.24 -13.18 -22.76
CA ILE A 334 -1.24 -13.79 -21.87
C ILE A 334 -0.56 -14.69 -20.83
N LEU A 335 0.35 -15.55 -21.28
CA LEU A 335 1.08 -16.44 -20.39
C LEU A 335 1.97 -15.66 -19.41
N GLY A 336 2.61 -14.56 -19.85
CA GLY A 336 3.42 -13.67 -19.00
C GLY A 336 2.59 -12.99 -17.92
N ALA A 337 1.44 -12.44 -18.29
CA ALA A 337 0.51 -11.81 -17.35
C ALA A 337 -0.05 -12.81 -16.33
N LEU A 338 -0.50 -13.99 -16.78
CA LEU A 338 -1.05 -15.02 -15.87
C LEU A 338 0.04 -15.60 -14.96
N ALA A 339 1.21 -15.95 -15.51
CA ALA A 339 2.32 -16.49 -14.72
C ALA A 339 2.82 -15.47 -13.69
N GLY A 340 2.88 -14.18 -14.04
CA GLY A 340 3.27 -13.10 -13.13
C GLY A 340 2.28 -12.92 -12.01
N GLY A 341 1.01 -12.71 -12.32
CA GLY A 341 -0.03 -12.40 -11.34
C GLY A 341 -0.33 -13.55 -10.38
N PHE A 342 -0.41 -14.78 -10.88
CA PHE A 342 -0.83 -15.94 -10.07
C PHE A 342 0.30 -16.83 -9.56
N GLY A 343 1.56 -16.60 -9.97
CA GLY A 343 2.64 -17.54 -9.62
C GLY A 343 3.99 -16.89 -9.37
N LEU A 344 4.58 -16.21 -10.35
CA LEU A 344 5.99 -15.81 -10.28
C LEU A 344 6.24 -14.68 -9.25
N LEU A 345 5.33 -13.73 -9.10
CA LEU A 345 5.49 -12.69 -8.08
C LEU A 345 5.46 -13.26 -6.65
N PRO A 346 4.47 -14.08 -6.26
CA PRO A 346 4.50 -14.73 -4.93
C PRO A 346 5.66 -15.69 -4.71
N LEU A 347 6.14 -16.40 -5.76
CA LEU A 347 7.18 -17.42 -5.62
C LEU A 347 8.61 -16.85 -5.61
N LEU A 348 8.88 -15.85 -6.45
CA LEU A 348 10.24 -15.32 -6.66
C LEU A 348 10.42 -13.91 -6.07
N SER A 349 9.36 -13.31 -5.54
CA SER A 349 9.23 -11.89 -5.26
C SER A 349 9.32 -11.00 -6.52
N ALA A 350 8.92 -9.72 -6.41
CA ALA A 350 9.02 -8.78 -7.53
C ALA A 350 10.48 -8.55 -7.98
N PRO A 351 11.47 -8.36 -7.08
CA PRO A 351 12.88 -8.29 -7.48
C PRO A 351 13.42 -9.57 -8.11
N GLY A 352 12.99 -10.75 -7.64
CA GLY A 352 13.36 -12.04 -8.22
C GLY A 352 12.79 -12.24 -9.62
N THR A 353 11.51 -11.90 -9.81
CA THR A 353 10.83 -11.92 -11.12
C THR A 353 11.48 -10.92 -12.08
N TRP A 354 11.89 -9.75 -11.60
CA TRP A 354 12.66 -8.78 -12.38
C TRP A 354 13.95 -9.37 -12.93
N ARG A 355 14.72 -10.06 -12.07
CA ARG A 355 15.94 -10.76 -12.47
C ARG A 355 15.65 -11.86 -13.50
N LEU A 356 14.55 -12.61 -13.31
CA LEU A 356 14.12 -13.65 -14.27
C LEU A 356 13.88 -13.05 -15.65
N VAL A 357 13.18 -11.94 -15.79
CA VAL A 357 12.95 -11.28 -17.08
C VAL A 357 14.25 -10.89 -17.73
N GLY A 358 15.17 -10.25 -16.99
CA GLY A 358 16.49 -9.92 -17.49
C GLY A 358 17.25 -11.15 -18.00
N ALA A 359 17.23 -12.25 -17.24
CA ALA A 359 17.87 -13.51 -17.63
C ALA A 359 17.24 -14.16 -18.88
N LEU A 360 15.90 -14.13 -19.00
CA LEU A 360 15.19 -14.63 -20.20
C LEU A 360 15.57 -13.85 -21.46
N LEU A 361 15.64 -12.52 -21.38
CA LEU A 361 16.05 -11.67 -22.50
C LEU A 361 17.52 -11.89 -22.88
N VAL A 362 18.42 -12.08 -21.89
CA VAL A 362 19.82 -12.46 -22.14
C VAL A 362 19.87 -13.81 -22.83
N GLY A 363 19.15 -14.82 -22.34
CA GLY A 363 19.10 -16.16 -22.94
C GLY A 363 18.60 -16.13 -24.39
N LEU A 364 17.54 -15.36 -24.67
CA LEU A 364 17.01 -15.19 -26.02
C LEU A 364 18.02 -14.48 -26.94
N GLY A 365 18.65 -13.40 -26.45
CA GLY A 365 19.68 -12.68 -27.19
C GLY A 365 20.88 -13.54 -27.53
N LEU A 366 21.40 -14.32 -26.56
CA LEU A 366 22.52 -15.25 -26.79
C LEU A 366 22.13 -16.37 -27.77
N ALA A 367 20.92 -16.91 -27.70
CA ALA A 367 20.43 -17.89 -28.68
C ALA A 367 20.41 -17.31 -30.11
N ALA A 368 20.00 -16.05 -30.23
CA ALA A 368 20.02 -15.34 -31.52
C ALA A 368 21.47 -15.06 -32.00
N VAL A 369 22.42 -14.77 -31.11
CA VAL A 369 23.86 -14.64 -31.42
C VAL A 369 24.40 -15.97 -31.97
N VAL A 370 24.12 -17.08 -31.30
CA VAL A 370 24.57 -18.42 -31.73
C VAL A 370 24.01 -18.77 -33.11
N LEU A 371 22.76 -18.49 -33.36
CA LEU A 371 22.11 -18.68 -34.67
C LEU A 371 22.73 -17.79 -35.76
N SER A 372 23.02 -16.51 -35.42
CA SER A 372 23.69 -15.56 -36.31
C SER A 372 25.10 -16.05 -36.67
N LEU A 373 25.88 -16.55 -35.71
CA LEU A 373 27.22 -17.13 -35.97
C LEU A 373 27.16 -18.28 -36.94
N ARG A 374 26.16 -19.15 -36.85
CA ARG A 374 25.97 -20.28 -37.73
C ARG A 374 25.52 -19.93 -39.14
N ARG A 375 24.69 -18.87 -39.30
CA ARG A 375 24.01 -18.53 -40.55
C ARG A 375 24.53 -17.28 -41.23
N GLU A 376 24.77 -16.20 -40.46
CA GLU A 376 25.15 -14.90 -40.97
C GLU A 376 26.68 -14.68 -40.97
N ARG A 377 27.40 -15.43 -40.10
CA ARG A 377 28.86 -15.36 -39.93
C ARG A 377 29.34 -13.89 -39.75
N PRO A 378 28.85 -13.11 -38.82
CA PRO A 378 29.22 -11.73 -38.63
C PRO A 378 30.73 -11.59 -38.32
N ALA A 379 31.34 -10.48 -38.71
CA ALA A 379 32.69 -10.16 -38.31
C ALA A 379 32.81 -10.06 -36.77
N ALA A 380 33.92 -10.56 -36.19
CA ALA A 380 34.11 -10.71 -34.73
C ALA A 380 33.88 -9.40 -33.96
N TRP A 381 34.28 -8.25 -34.50
CA TRP A 381 34.07 -6.95 -33.85
C TRP A 381 32.59 -6.58 -33.65
N ARG A 382 31.68 -7.11 -34.50
CA ARG A 382 30.23 -6.89 -34.35
C ARG A 382 29.64 -7.66 -33.16
N LEU A 383 30.35 -8.63 -32.59
CA LEU A 383 29.95 -9.37 -31.42
C LEU A 383 30.32 -8.66 -30.12
N LEU A 384 31.22 -7.66 -30.16
CA LEU A 384 31.67 -6.97 -28.95
C LEU A 384 30.52 -6.34 -28.18
N LEU A 385 29.64 -5.62 -28.88
CA LEU A 385 28.52 -4.94 -28.24
C LEU A 385 27.47 -5.93 -27.66
N PRO A 386 26.97 -6.95 -28.40
CA PRO A 386 26.10 -7.98 -27.84
C PRO A 386 26.69 -8.72 -26.63
N VAL A 387 27.94 -9.19 -26.74
CA VAL A 387 28.60 -9.92 -25.66
C VAL A 387 28.87 -9.01 -24.46
N GLY A 388 29.33 -7.80 -24.70
CA GLY A 388 29.54 -6.81 -23.65
C GLY A 388 28.25 -6.43 -22.92
N SER A 389 27.15 -6.24 -23.67
CA SER A 389 25.82 -5.99 -23.07
C SER A 389 25.35 -7.18 -22.23
N ALA A 390 25.52 -8.41 -22.70
CA ALA A 390 25.16 -9.61 -21.94
C ALA A 390 25.98 -9.75 -20.64
N ALA A 391 27.31 -9.54 -20.73
CA ALA A 391 28.18 -9.59 -19.57
C ALA A 391 27.85 -8.48 -18.54
N LEU A 392 27.64 -7.26 -19.01
CA LEU A 392 27.25 -6.15 -18.13
C LEU A 392 25.87 -6.40 -17.49
N THR A 393 24.89 -6.91 -18.25
CA THR A 393 23.59 -7.26 -17.70
C THR A 393 23.74 -8.33 -16.61
N ALA A 394 24.52 -9.39 -16.87
CA ALA A 394 24.75 -10.43 -15.88
C ALA A 394 25.37 -9.86 -14.59
N LEU A 395 26.31 -8.93 -14.69
CA LEU A 395 26.90 -8.26 -13.55
C LEU A 395 25.86 -7.42 -12.80
N LEU A 396 25.02 -6.63 -13.49
CA LEU A 396 24.01 -5.76 -12.88
C LEU A 396 22.88 -6.58 -12.21
N LEU A 397 22.54 -7.75 -12.73
CA LEU A 397 21.54 -8.65 -12.13
C LEU A 397 22.02 -9.24 -10.79
N LEU A 398 23.33 -9.24 -10.50
CA LEU A 398 23.90 -9.64 -9.22
C LEU A 398 23.84 -8.54 -8.16
N ALA A 399 23.49 -7.30 -8.53
CA ALA A 399 23.35 -6.20 -7.58
C ALA A 399 22.28 -6.52 -6.52
N GLN A 400 22.42 -5.93 -5.33
CA GLN A 400 21.47 -6.10 -4.22
C GLN A 400 20.03 -5.80 -4.67
N GLY A 401 19.85 -4.75 -5.48
CA GLY A 401 18.55 -4.30 -5.96
C GLY A 401 17.78 -3.48 -4.92
N PRO A 402 16.47 -3.27 -5.17
CA PRO A 402 15.59 -2.55 -4.27
C PRO A 402 15.45 -3.23 -2.91
N THR A 403 15.55 -2.44 -1.82
CA THR A 403 15.38 -2.89 -0.44
C THR A 403 14.10 -2.31 0.18
N ALA A 404 13.92 -2.45 1.49
CA ALA A 404 12.82 -1.87 2.24
C ALA A 404 12.65 -0.35 2.01
N ALA A 405 13.73 0.37 1.70
CA ALA A 405 13.68 1.81 1.43
C ALA A 405 12.89 2.14 0.15
N TRP A 406 12.91 1.26 -0.85
CA TRP A 406 12.04 1.34 -2.02
C TRP A 406 10.67 0.70 -1.79
N ARG A 407 10.66 -0.55 -1.28
CA ARG A 407 9.47 -1.42 -1.28
C ARG A 407 8.47 -1.09 -0.20
N HIS A 408 8.95 -0.64 0.97
CA HIS A 408 8.16 -0.50 2.19
C HIS A 408 8.25 0.88 2.84
N ASN A 409 8.71 1.89 2.10
CA ASN A 409 8.71 3.27 2.59
C ASN A 409 7.51 4.04 2.00
N PRO A 410 6.79 4.86 2.79
CA PRO A 410 5.57 5.52 2.36
C PRO A 410 5.81 6.75 1.45
N ILE A 411 6.72 6.61 0.46
CA ILE A 411 7.04 7.68 -0.50
C ILE A 411 5.82 8.04 -1.33
N GLY A 412 5.17 7.04 -1.94
CA GLY A 412 3.99 7.24 -2.77
C GLY A 412 2.80 7.81 -1.99
N ALA A 413 2.65 7.42 -0.73
CA ALA A 413 1.64 7.97 0.18
C ALA A 413 1.96 9.39 0.68
N GLY A 414 3.15 9.93 0.39
CA GLY A 414 3.54 11.28 0.77
C GLY A 414 3.96 11.49 2.21
N ARG A 415 4.23 10.42 2.92
CA ARG A 415 4.58 10.44 4.35
C ARG A 415 6.08 10.30 4.59
N ALA A 416 6.87 9.99 3.55
CA ALA A 416 8.32 9.99 3.64
C ALA A 416 8.86 11.42 3.53
N ARG A 417 9.74 11.82 4.45
CA ARG A 417 10.46 13.10 4.39
C ARG A 417 11.81 12.89 3.71
N PHE A 418 12.20 13.81 2.84
CA PHE A 418 13.52 13.78 2.23
C PHE A 418 14.57 14.09 3.31
N PRO A 419 15.57 13.24 3.51
CA PRO A 419 16.67 13.56 4.42
C PRO A 419 17.40 14.81 3.88
N GLU A 420 17.85 15.69 4.78
CA GLU A 420 18.71 16.78 4.37
C GLU A 420 19.88 16.25 3.55
N ALA A 421 20.29 17.00 2.53
CA ALA A 421 21.25 16.55 1.51
C ALA A 421 22.69 16.44 2.06
N SER A 422 22.90 15.57 3.04
CA SER A 422 24.22 15.11 3.47
C SER A 422 24.34 13.62 3.28
N GLY A 423 25.49 13.12 2.87
CA GLY A 423 25.74 11.68 2.70
C GLY A 423 25.40 10.89 3.96
N MET A 424 25.73 11.44 5.14
CA MET A 424 25.43 10.83 6.43
C MET A 424 23.93 10.65 6.70
N LYS A 425 23.11 11.68 6.45
CA LYS A 425 21.65 11.59 6.65
C LYS A 425 21.02 10.63 5.67
N LEU A 426 21.58 10.49 4.48
CA LEU A 426 21.16 9.52 3.50
C LEU A 426 21.42 8.07 3.97
N HIS A 427 22.63 7.78 4.44
CA HIS A 427 22.95 6.48 5.01
C HIS A 427 22.07 6.16 6.22
N GLN A 428 21.85 7.12 7.11
CA GLN A 428 20.95 6.98 8.25
C GLN A 428 19.52 6.66 7.81
N TRP A 429 19.00 7.36 6.79
CA TRP A 429 17.66 7.10 6.26
C TRP A 429 17.53 5.69 5.68
N LEU A 430 18.52 5.23 4.89
CA LEU A 430 18.56 3.89 4.32
C LEU A 430 18.65 2.81 5.42
N SER A 431 19.57 2.98 6.37
CA SER A 431 19.75 2.06 7.49
C SER A 431 18.48 1.97 8.34
N ASN A 432 17.87 3.10 8.68
CA ASN A 432 16.62 3.14 9.43
C ASN A 432 15.47 2.46 8.68
N SER A 433 15.40 2.65 7.35
CA SER A 433 14.37 2.03 6.52
C SER A 433 14.48 0.51 6.52
N ARG A 434 15.71 -0.01 6.43
CA ARG A 434 15.99 -1.45 6.45
C ARG A 434 15.80 -2.07 7.84
N ARG A 435 16.32 -1.42 8.88
CA ARG A 435 16.21 -1.89 10.29
C ARG A 435 14.77 -1.94 10.77
N GLY A 436 13.92 -1.03 10.29
CA GLY A 436 12.52 -0.99 10.68
C GLY A 436 11.67 -2.14 10.13
N LEU A 437 12.18 -2.95 9.20
CA LEU A 437 11.43 -4.03 8.58
C LEU A 437 11.82 -5.38 9.19
N LEU A 438 10.84 -6.09 9.76
CA LEU A 438 11.03 -7.40 10.37
C LEU A 438 10.83 -8.54 9.36
N TRP A 439 9.85 -8.41 8.48
CA TRP A 439 9.46 -9.42 7.51
C TRP A 439 8.83 -8.77 6.29
N GLU A 440 8.99 -9.40 5.12
CA GLU A 440 8.38 -8.97 3.87
C GLU A 440 8.07 -10.15 2.95
N THR A 441 7.04 -9.98 2.14
CA THR A 441 6.69 -10.91 1.05
C THR A 441 5.95 -10.17 -0.07
N ASP A 442 5.99 -10.74 -1.27
CA ASP A 442 5.08 -10.36 -2.35
C ASP A 442 3.94 -11.38 -2.42
N GLY A 443 2.74 -10.92 -2.18
CA GLY A 443 1.54 -11.72 -2.33
C GLY A 443 0.94 -11.65 -3.73
N VAL A 444 -0.29 -12.16 -3.87
CA VAL A 444 -1.02 -12.13 -5.15
C VAL A 444 -1.42 -10.69 -5.50
N GLU A 445 -2.01 -9.97 -4.55
CA GLU A 445 -2.54 -8.63 -4.78
C GLU A 445 -1.52 -7.52 -4.44
N SER A 446 -0.67 -7.73 -3.43
CA SER A 446 0.17 -6.66 -2.89
C SER A 446 1.53 -7.13 -2.40
N SER A 447 2.46 -6.18 -2.23
CA SER A 447 3.68 -6.37 -1.45
C SER A 447 3.36 -6.06 0.00
N VAL A 448 3.62 -7.02 0.89
CA VAL A 448 3.35 -6.92 2.33
C VAL A 448 4.66 -6.89 3.09
N GLY A 449 4.78 -5.98 4.04
CA GLY A 449 5.89 -5.89 4.99
C GLY A 449 5.38 -5.78 6.42
N LEU A 450 6.20 -6.18 7.38
CA LEU A 450 5.94 -6.02 8.80
C LEU A 450 7.01 -5.14 9.41
N SER A 451 6.61 -3.99 9.90
CA SER A 451 7.49 -2.98 10.51
C SER A 451 7.47 -3.07 12.03
N VAL A 452 8.62 -2.80 12.65
CA VAL A 452 8.75 -2.67 14.12
C VAL A 452 8.93 -1.21 14.58
N ARG A 453 8.73 -0.25 13.67
CA ARG A 453 8.79 1.18 14.05
C ARG A 453 7.55 1.55 14.84
N GLY A 454 7.73 1.90 16.11
CA GLY A 454 6.62 2.24 17.00
C GLY A 454 5.76 1.05 17.45
N GLY A 455 6.22 -0.18 17.22
CA GLY A 455 5.51 -1.43 17.40
C GLY A 455 5.20 -2.12 16.09
N LEU A 456 4.61 -3.34 16.13
CA LEU A 456 4.23 -4.05 14.92
C LEU A 456 3.19 -3.27 14.12
N ALA A 457 3.53 -2.97 12.87
CA ALA A 457 2.63 -2.38 11.89
C ALA A 457 2.79 -3.09 10.55
N PHE A 458 1.71 -3.44 9.88
CA PHE A 458 1.79 -4.04 8.57
C PHE A 458 1.74 -2.97 7.47
N LEU A 459 2.57 -3.19 6.48
CA LEU A 459 2.75 -2.30 5.34
C LEU A 459 2.22 -2.99 4.09
N VAL A 460 1.37 -2.30 3.35
CA VAL A 460 0.86 -2.77 2.06
C VAL A 460 1.28 -1.78 0.98
N ASN A 461 2.04 -2.26 -0.01
CA ASN A 461 2.59 -1.43 -1.09
C ASN A 461 3.27 -0.14 -0.57
N GLY A 462 4.08 -0.27 0.49
CA GLY A 462 4.88 0.80 1.07
C GLY A 462 4.18 1.70 2.10
N LYS A 463 2.87 1.57 2.34
CA LYS A 463 2.14 2.35 3.34
C LYS A 463 1.67 1.46 4.49
N SER A 464 1.73 1.97 5.74
CA SER A 464 1.10 1.31 6.88
C SER A 464 -0.42 1.31 6.72
N ASP A 465 -1.02 0.11 6.79
CA ASP A 465 -2.46 -0.10 6.74
C ASP A 465 -3.05 -0.49 8.09
N GLY A 466 -2.21 -0.68 9.10
CA GLY A 466 -2.63 -0.91 10.47
C GLY A 466 -1.47 -1.30 11.37
N SER A 467 -1.56 -0.88 12.62
CA SER A 467 -0.62 -1.17 13.70
C SER A 467 -1.30 -2.00 14.80
N ALA A 468 -0.58 -2.94 15.37
CA ALA A 468 -1.09 -3.83 16.40
C ALA A 468 -1.61 -3.09 17.65
N VAL A 469 -0.93 -2.00 18.03
CA VAL A 469 -1.26 -1.20 19.22
C VAL A 469 -1.66 0.21 18.86
N GLY A 470 -0.97 0.85 17.90
CA GLY A 470 -1.23 2.23 17.51
C GLY A 470 -2.66 2.44 16.98
N ASP A 471 -3.22 1.45 16.26
CA ASP A 471 -4.57 1.50 15.71
C ASP A 471 -5.59 0.70 16.52
N ALA A 472 -5.27 0.35 17.79
CA ALA A 472 -6.17 -0.42 18.64
C ALA A 472 -7.52 0.28 18.87
N GLY A 473 -7.53 1.62 18.98
CA GLY A 473 -8.75 2.41 19.09
C GLY A 473 -9.75 2.14 17.97
N THR A 474 -9.27 1.97 16.75
CA THR A 474 -10.08 1.64 15.57
C THR A 474 -10.30 0.13 15.43
N GLN A 475 -9.24 -0.67 15.46
CA GLN A 475 -9.32 -2.10 15.15
C GLN A 475 -10.06 -2.90 16.24
N VAL A 476 -9.82 -2.61 17.51
CA VAL A 476 -10.51 -3.29 18.62
C VAL A 476 -11.94 -2.78 18.74
N MET A 477 -12.10 -1.46 18.86
CA MET A 477 -13.40 -0.87 19.16
C MET A 477 -14.28 -0.69 17.94
N GLY A 478 -13.73 -0.54 16.73
CA GLY A 478 -14.52 -0.42 15.50
C GLY A 478 -15.47 -1.60 15.34
N GLY A 479 -14.98 -2.84 15.50
CA GLY A 479 -15.81 -4.03 15.52
C GLY A 479 -16.72 -4.08 16.73
N LEU A 480 -16.21 -3.81 17.92
CA LEU A 480 -16.94 -3.89 19.18
C LEU A 480 -18.05 -2.84 19.32
N ILE A 481 -17.96 -1.66 18.67
CA ILE A 481 -19.06 -0.67 18.65
C ILE A 481 -20.35 -1.31 18.14
N GLY A 482 -20.28 -2.04 17.03
CA GLY A 482 -21.46 -2.73 16.48
C GLY A 482 -22.09 -3.69 17.48
N ALA A 483 -21.27 -4.53 18.12
CA ALA A 483 -21.73 -5.46 19.14
C ALA A 483 -22.21 -4.75 20.41
N PHE A 484 -21.62 -3.62 20.77
CA PHE A 484 -22.03 -2.82 21.92
C PHE A 484 -23.42 -2.17 21.72
N LEU A 485 -23.74 -1.77 20.50
CA LEU A 485 -24.99 -1.13 20.13
C LEU A 485 -26.10 -2.14 19.85
N HIS A 486 -25.76 -3.28 19.18
CA HIS A 486 -26.75 -4.28 18.81
C HIS A 486 -27.32 -5.04 20.03
N PRO A 487 -28.64 -5.31 20.10
CA PRO A 487 -29.24 -6.02 21.26
C PRO A 487 -28.67 -7.41 21.52
N GLN A 488 -28.51 -8.22 20.48
CA GLN A 488 -28.04 -9.61 20.52
C GLN A 488 -27.25 -9.93 19.26
N PRO A 489 -25.95 -9.54 19.18
CA PRO A 489 -25.12 -9.80 18.01
C PRO A 489 -24.69 -11.28 17.99
N ARG A 490 -25.06 -12.03 16.96
CA ARG A 490 -24.71 -13.45 16.82
C ARG A 490 -23.80 -13.72 15.64
N HIS A 491 -24.08 -13.09 14.51
CA HIS A 491 -23.34 -13.31 13.28
C HIS A 491 -22.79 -11.98 12.78
N SER A 492 -21.49 -11.94 12.53
CA SER A 492 -20.83 -10.74 11.97
C SER A 492 -19.99 -11.06 10.76
N LEU A 493 -19.85 -10.05 9.87
CA LEU A 493 -18.94 -10.04 8.75
C LEU A 493 -17.94 -8.89 8.93
N VAL A 494 -16.67 -9.21 8.86
CA VAL A 494 -15.56 -8.23 8.86
C VAL A 494 -14.91 -8.26 7.48
N ILE A 495 -14.82 -7.10 6.83
CA ILE A 495 -14.17 -6.91 5.54
C ILE A 495 -12.80 -6.29 5.79
N GLY A 496 -11.75 -7.07 5.53
CA GLY A 496 -10.37 -6.80 5.92
C GLY A 496 -10.00 -7.54 7.22
N LEU A 497 -8.97 -8.39 7.17
CA LEU A 497 -8.44 -9.07 8.35
C LEU A 497 -7.39 -8.20 9.07
N GLY A 498 -6.43 -7.66 8.32
CA GLY A 498 -5.35 -6.84 8.85
C GLY A 498 -4.57 -7.54 9.98
N THR A 499 -4.47 -6.90 11.15
CA THR A 499 -3.87 -7.51 12.35
C THR A 499 -4.71 -8.63 12.95
N GLY A 500 -5.96 -8.81 12.51
CA GLY A 500 -6.93 -9.75 13.07
C GLY A 500 -7.66 -9.24 14.31
N SER A 501 -7.30 -8.07 14.83
CA SER A 501 -7.87 -7.55 16.09
C SER A 501 -9.38 -7.38 16.00
N THR A 502 -9.92 -6.81 14.93
CA THR A 502 -11.36 -6.59 14.76
C THR A 502 -12.15 -7.89 14.85
N ALA A 503 -11.75 -8.89 14.08
CA ALA A 503 -12.45 -10.18 14.06
C ALA A 503 -12.28 -10.97 15.37
N GLY A 504 -11.07 -10.95 15.96
CA GLY A 504 -10.78 -11.67 17.19
C GLY A 504 -11.50 -11.10 18.41
N TRP A 505 -11.53 -9.77 18.55
CA TRP A 505 -12.29 -9.14 19.65
C TRP A 505 -13.79 -9.29 19.47
N LEU A 506 -14.32 -9.22 18.24
CA LEU A 506 -15.74 -9.56 17.99
C LEU A 506 -16.07 -10.99 18.38
N ALA A 507 -15.21 -11.95 18.05
CA ALA A 507 -15.42 -13.35 18.41
C ALA A 507 -15.40 -13.59 19.93
N SER A 508 -14.75 -12.69 20.69
CA SER A 508 -14.71 -12.75 22.17
C SER A 508 -16.02 -12.29 22.82
N VAL A 509 -16.95 -11.68 22.08
CA VAL A 509 -18.28 -11.33 22.58
C VAL A 509 -19.05 -12.63 22.91
N PRO A 510 -19.58 -12.79 24.13
CA PRO A 510 -20.22 -14.05 24.53
C PRO A 510 -21.35 -14.49 23.62
N GLU A 511 -22.21 -13.56 23.19
CA GLU A 511 -23.37 -13.82 22.34
C GLU A 511 -22.99 -14.11 20.88
N MET A 512 -21.74 -13.79 20.46
CA MET A 512 -21.28 -14.03 19.10
C MET A 512 -21.13 -15.52 18.84
N GLU A 513 -21.78 -16.01 17.82
CA GLU A 513 -21.75 -17.41 17.37
C GLU A 513 -20.77 -17.60 16.21
N ARG A 514 -20.69 -16.60 15.32
CA ARG A 514 -19.85 -16.67 14.11
C ARG A 514 -19.36 -15.30 13.66
N VAL A 515 -18.10 -15.24 13.30
CA VAL A 515 -17.46 -14.09 12.65
C VAL A 515 -16.83 -14.56 11.34
N ASP A 516 -17.39 -14.13 10.21
CA ASP A 516 -16.76 -14.30 8.91
C ASP A 516 -15.81 -13.12 8.68
N ALA A 517 -14.53 -13.37 8.44
CA ALA A 517 -13.53 -12.36 8.10
C ALA A 517 -13.08 -12.58 6.65
N VAL A 518 -13.26 -11.58 5.79
CA VAL A 518 -12.88 -11.68 4.37
C VAL A 518 -11.59 -10.90 4.14
N GLU A 519 -10.59 -11.58 3.57
CA GLU A 519 -9.29 -11.00 3.26
C GLU A 519 -8.91 -11.30 1.81
N ILE A 520 -8.48 -10.28 1.07
CA ILE A 520 -8.13 -10.44 -0.34
C ILE A 520 -6.70 -10.94 -0.53
N GLU A 521 -5.78 -10.57 0.38
CA GLU A 521 -4.35 -10.91 0.29
C GLU A 521 -4.00 -12.03 1.28
N PRO A 522 -3.70 -13.24 0.80
CA PRO A 522 -3.37 -14.37 1.69
C PRO A 522 -2.18 -14.12 2.62
N ALA A 523 -1.24 -13.27 2.22
CA ALA A 523 -0.05 -12.95 3.02
C ALA A 523 -0.41 -12.24 4.36
N ILE A 524 -1.58 -11.62 4.46
CA ILE A 524 -2.08 -10.97 5.68
C ILE A 524 -2.34 -12.00 6.80
N LEU A 525 -2.58 -13.27 6.49
CA LEU A 525 -2.68 -14.32 7.51
C LEU A 525 -1.41 -14.40 8.38
N GLU A 526 -0.24 -14.18 7.78
CA GLU A 526 1.01 -14.16 8.53
C GLU A 526 1.11 -12.93 9.44
N VAL A 527 0.63 -11.77 8.97
CA VAL A 527 0.51 -10.57 9.82
C VAL A 527 -0.34 -10.84 11.04
N ALA A 528 -1.51 -11.48 10.86
CA ALA A 528 -2.40 -11.83 11.97
C ALA A 528 -1.74 -12.79 12.98
N ARG A 529 -0.88 -13.72 12.53
CA ARG A 529 -0.07 -14.58 13.43
C ARG A 529 0.92 -13.78 14.26
N TRP A 530 1.64 -12.84 13.64
CA TRP A 530 2.56 -11.96 14.35
C TRP A 530 1.85 -11.07 15.40
N CYS A 531 0.56 -10.84 15.24
CA CYS A 531 -0.26 -10.00 16.10
C CYS A 531 -1.11 -10.79 17.11
N GLU A 532 -0.84 -12.07 17.36
CA GLU A 532 -1.67 -12.94 18.22
C GLU A 532 -1.84 -12.44 19.66
N ASP A 533 -0.89 -11.69 20.17
CA ASP A 533 -0.94 -11.08 21.50
C ASP A 533 -2.03 -10.02 21.66
N VAL A 534 -2.50 -9.43 20.55
CA VAL A 534 -3.50 -8.33 20.56
C VAL A 534 -4.82 -8.70 19.88
N ASN A 535 -4.88 -9.79 19.11
CA ASN A 535 -6.03 -10.16 18.31
C ASN A 535 -6.85 -11.34 18.84
N GLU A 536 -6.70 -11.67 20.13
CA GLU A 536 -7.42 -12.77 20.79
C GLU A 536 -7.23 -14.11 20.05
N ARG A 537 -6.05 -14.35 19.46
CA ARG A 537 -5.70 -15.55 18.67
C ARG A 537 -6.73 -15.87 17.58
N VAL A 538 -7.05 -14.87 16.81
CA VAL A 538 -8.12 -14.87 15.81
C VAL A 538 -8.12 -16.11 14.90
N LEU A 539 -6.93 -16.57 14.48
CA LEU A 539 -6.80 -17.73 13.57
C LEU A 539 -7.05 -19.08 14.23
N GLU A 540 -7.01 -19.13 15.56
CA GLU A 540 -7.28 -20.34 16.37
C GLU A 540 -8.71 -20.35 16.93
N ASN A 541 -9.42 -19.22 16.85
CA ASN A 541 -10.75 -19.07 17.44
C ASN A 541 -11.81 -19.81 16.60
N PRO A 542 -12.52 -20.81 17.16
CA PRO A 542 -13.49 -21.62 16.42
C PRO A 542 -14.71 -20.85 15.92
N LYS A 543 -14.98 -19.66 16.47
CA LYS A 543 -16.05 -18.77 16.00
C LYS A 543 -15.65 -17.98 14.75
N VAL A 544 -14.35 -17.88 14.43
CA VAL A 544 -13.85 -17.10 13.30
C VAL A 544 -13.65 -17.98 12.08
N ASN A 545 -14.23 -17.57 10.97
CA ASN A 545 -14.09 -18.20 9.67
C ASN A 545 -13.42 -17.21 8.71
N VAL A 546 -12.15 -17.44 8.37
CA VAL A 546 -11.41 -16.57 7.43
C VAL A 546 -11.63 -17.03 6.00
N LEU A 547 -12.15 -16.15 5.18
CA LEU A 547 -12.44 -16.35 3.76
C LEU A 547 -11.44 -15.55 2.92
N ILE A 548 -10.59 -16.24 2.16
CA ILE A 548 -9.70 -15.57 1.21
C ILE A 548 -10.46 -15.29 -0.08
N GLY A 549 -10.63 -14.01 -0.41
CA GLY A 549 -11.33 -13.54 -1.60
C GLY A 549 -11.80 -12.11 -1.53
N ASP A 550 -12.52 -11.69 -2.57
CA ASP A 550 -13.12 -10.36 -2.67
C ASP A 550 -14.40 -10.27 -1.83
N ALA A 551 -14.47 -9.29 -0.92
CA ALA A 551 -15.62 -9.11 -0.03
C ALA A 551 -16.93 -8.78 -0.80
N ARG A 552 -16.86 -8.08 -1.93
CA ARG A 552 -18.05 -7.82 -2.77
C ARG A 552 -18.58 -9.10 -3.37
N GLU A 553 -17.69 -9.99 -3.79
CA GLU A 553 -18.05 -11.32 -4.27
C GLU A 553 -18.71 -12.14 -3.16
N VAL A 554 -18.12 -12.16 -1.97
CA VAL A 554 -18.67 -12.89 -0.80
C VAL A 554 -20.08 -12.39 -0.47
N LEU A 555 -20.29 -11.06 -0.40
CA LEU A 555 -21.62 -10.48 -0.16
C LEU A 555 -22.66 -10.87 -1.22
N LEU A 556 -22.25 -11.04 -2.48
CA LEU A 556 -23.14 -11.41 -3.57
C LEU A 556 -23.45 -12.91 -3.60
N ALA A 557 -22.42 -13.73 -3.42
CA ALA A 557 -22.49 -15.19 -3.56
C ALA A 557 -22.96 -15.90 -2.27
N SER A 558 -22.63 -15.37 -1.07
CA SER A 558 -23.04 -15.94 0.19
C SER A 558 -24.55 -15.89 0.38
N LYS A 559 -25.11 -16.90 1.07
CA LYS A 559 -26.50 -16.93 1.54
C LYS A 559 -26.64 -16.49 3.00
N GLU A 560 -25.52 -16.26 3.67
CA GLU A 560 -25.48 -15.83 5.07
C GLU A 560 -26.05 -14.42 5.23
N SER A 561 -26.61 -14.14 6.40
CA SER A 561 -27.07 -12.82 6.81
C SER A 561 -26.51 -12.48 8.18
N TYR A 562 -26.20 -11.22 8.40
CA TYR A 562 -25.40 -10.77 9.52
C TYR A 562 -26.14 -9.75 10.39
N ASP A 563 -25.89 -9.80 11.69
CA ASP A 563 -26.32 -8.78 12.64
C ASP A 563 -25.40 -7.55 12.58
N ILE A 564 -24.13 -7.77 12.23
CA ILE A 564 -23.11 -6.73 12.10
C ILE A 564 -22.32 -6.98 10.81
N VAL A 565 -22.13 -5.94 10.02
CA VAL A 565 -21.15 -5.91 8.93
C VAL A 565 -20.21 -4.73 9.18
N PHE A 566 -18.93 -5.01 9.34
CA PHE A 566 -17.90 -3.97 9.46
C PHE A 566 -17.00 -3.98 8.24
N SER A 567 -16.93 -2.85 7.54
CA SER A 567 -16.04 -2.63 6.40
C SER A 567 -14.84 -1.77 6.85
N GLU A 568 -13.68 -2.41 6.91
CA GLU A 568 -12.40 -1.80 7.27
C GLU A 568 -11.36 -2.06 6.15
N PRO A 569 -11.61 -1.55 4.94
CA PRO A 569 -10.69 -1.74 3.82
C PRO A 569 -9.45 -0.85 3.96
N SER A 570 -8.46 -1.09 3.09
CA SER A 570 -7.37 -0.16 2.86
C SER A 570 -7.87 1.21 2.35
N ASN A 571 -6.96 2.17 2.17
CA ASN A 571 -7.33 3.53 1.79
C ASN A 571 -7.94 3.62 0.38
N PRO A 572 -9.04 4.37 0.19
CA PRO A 572 -9.79 4.43 -1.07
C PRO A 572 -9.06 5.01 -2.28
N PHE A 573 -7.92 5.68 -2.10
CA PHE A 573 -7.11 6.16 -3.23
C PHE A 573 -6.39 5.05 -4.00
N ARG A 574 -6.25 3.87 -3.40
CA ARG A 574 -5.69 2.70 -4.08
C ARG A 574 -6.68 2.16 -5.10
N ALA A 575 -6.17 1.79 -6.27
CA ALA A 575 -6.98 1.29 -7.37
C ALA A 575 -7.91 0.15 -6.90
N GLY A 576 -9.21 0.33 -7.12
CA GLY A 576 -10.25 -0.64 -6.84
C GLY A 576 -10.82 -0.63 -5.41
N VAL A 577 -10.13 -0.08 -4.41
CA VAL A 577 -10.60 -0.06 -3.00
C VAL A 577 -11.85 0.81 -2.85
N SER A 578 -11.97 1.88 -3.61
CA SER A 578 -13.16 2.76 -3.61
C SER A 578 -14.46 2.04 -3.94
N SER A 579 -14.37 0.85 -4.55
CA SER A 579 -15.52 -0.02 -4.83
C SER A 579 -16.25 -0.49 -3.56
N LEU A 580 -15.60 -0.42 -2.39
CA LEU A 580 -16.19 -0.68 -1.07
C LEU A 580 -16.83 0.58 -0.44
N PHE A 581 -16.92 1.67 -1.20
CA PHE A 581 -17.59 2.92 -0.83
C PHE A 581 -18.67 3.32 -1.86
N THR A 582 -19.07 2.41 -2.74
CA THR A 582 -20.06 2.67 -3.79
C THR A 582 -21.48 2.37 -3.31
N ARG A 583 -22.43 2.98 -3.97
CA ARG A 583 -23.86 2.74 -3.74
C ARG A 583 -24.22 1.26 -3.92
N GLU A 584 -23.68 0.62 -4.95
CA GLU A 584 -23.92 -0.79 -5.26
C GLU A 584 -23.39 -1.71 -4.17
N PHE A 585 -22.25 -1.35 -3.57
CA PHE A 585 -21.70 -2.07 -2.42
C PHE A 585 -22.63 -1.93 -1.21
N TYR A 586 -23.06 -0.73 -0.87
CA TYR A 586 -23.97 -0.50 0.25
C TYR A 586 -25.31 -1.21 0.06
N GLN A 587 -25.82 -1.30 -1.16
CA GLN A 587 -26.99 -2.11 -1.49
C GLN A 587 -26.74 -3.60 -1.27
N ALA A 588 -25.54 -4.10 -1.62
CA ALA A 588 -25.18 -5.50 -1.39
C ALA A 588 -25.10 -5.81 0.12
N VAL A 589 -24.49 -4.93 0.90
CA VAL A 589 -24.45 -5.02 2.37
C VAL A 589 -25.86 -5.04 2.95
N LYS A 590 -26.70 -4.09 2.57
CA LYS A 590 -28.07 -3.96 3.04
C LYS A 590 -28.89 -5.25 2.84
N ARG A 591 -28.70 -5.92 1.69
CA ARG A 591 -29.36 -7.20 1.41
C ARG A 591 -28.91 -8.35 2.32
N ARG A 592 -27.75 -8.24 2.96
CA ARG A 592 -27.15 -9.24 3.86
C ARG A 592 -27.31 -8.91 5.34
N LEU A 593 -27.79 -7.72 5.67
CA LEU A 593 -28.13 -7.39 7.04
C LEU A 593 -29.45 -8.05 7.44
N ARG A 594 -29.47 -8.60 8.66
CA ARG A 594 -30.70 -9.04 9.31
C ARG A 594 -31.55 -7.83 9.73
N PRO A 595 -32.84 -8.00 9.96
CA PRO A 595 -33.67 -6.93 10.53
C PRO A 595 -33.06 -6.39 11.83
N GLY A 596 -32.82 -5.08 11.88
CA GLY A 596 -32.14 -4.43 13.01
C GLY A 596 -30.61 -4.53 12.99
N GLY A 597 -30.03 -5.09 11.92
CA GLY A 597 -28.59 -5.22 11.75
C GLY A 597 -27.91 -3.86 11.53
N ILE A 598 -26.63 -3.81 11.86
CA ILE A 598 -25.79 -2.59 11.86
C ILE A 598 -24.69 -2.75 10.82
N PHE A 599 -24.57 -1.78 9.94
CA PHE A 599 -23.41 -1.62 9.06
C PHE A 599 -22.45 -0.57 9.62
N LEU A 600 -21.17 -0.89 9.66
CA LEU A 600 -20.12 0.02 10.07
C LEU A 600 -19.14 0.20 8.90
N GLN A 601 -18.82 1.46 8.59
CA GLN A 601 -17.84 1.83 7.57
C GLN A 601 -16.71 2.63 8.19
N TRP A 602 -15.48 2.12 8.15
CA TRP A 602 -14.31 2.89 8.49
C TRP A 602 -14.08 4.00 7.46
N LEU A 603 -13.70 5.17 7.95
CA LEU A 603 -13.37 6.35 7.15
C LEU A 603 -12.15 7.05 7.75
N GLN A 604 -11.08 7.18 6.96
CA GLN A 604 -9.95 8.00 7.37
C GLN A 604 -10.29 9.49 7.30
N GLY A 605 -9.87 10.25 8.32
CA GLY A 605 -10.08 11.70 8.41
C GLY A 605 -8.84 12.54 8.09
N TYR A 606 -7.80 11.94 7.49
CA TYR A 606 -6.54 12.58 7.13
C TYR A 606 -6.26 12.38 5.64
N GLU A 607 -5.57 13.35 5.01
CA GLU A 607 -5.22 13.32 3.58
C GLU A 607 -6.45 13.18 2.67
N VAL A 608 -7.60 13.67 3.11
CA VAL A 608 -8.87 13.62 2.41
C VAL A 608 -9.52 14.99 2.39
N ASP A 609 -10.02 15.41 1.23
CA ASP A 609 -10.74 16.66 1.11
C ASP A 609 -12.19 16.54 1.60
N ALA A 610 -12.78 17.69 1.92
CA ALA A 610 -14.14 17.77 2.44
C ALA A 610 -15.18 17.28 1.43
N SER A 611 -14.95 17.41 0.13
CA SER A 611 -15.89 17.00 -0.92
C SER A 611 -15.95 15.48 -1.02
N THR A 612 -14.82 14.80 -0.91
CA THR A 612 -14.73 13.34 -0.84
C THR A 612 -15.49 12.78 0.37
N VAL A 613 -15.27 13.38 1.56
CA VAL A 613 -15.99 12.98 2.78
C VAL A 613 -17.49 13.17 2.61
N ARG A 614 -17.93 14.32 2.10
CA ARG A 614 -19.37 14.59 1.83
C ARG A 614 -19.96 13.62 0.81
N SER A 615 -19.19 13.23 -0.24
CA SER A 615 -19.62 12.21 -1.21
C SER A 615 -19.87 10.86 -0.53
N ILE A 616 -19.00 10.46 0.42
CA ILE A 616 -19.19 9.21 1.18
C ILE A 616 -20.47 9.30 2.03
N TYR A 617 -20.71 10.42 2.73
CA TYR A 617 -21.96 10.62 3.47
C TYR A 617 -23.18 10.61 2.55
N ALA A 618 -23.12 11.27 1.40
CA ALA A 618 -24.21 11.29 0.42
C ALA A 618 -24.51 9.88 -0.11
N THR A 619 -23.47 9.11 -0.41
CA THR A 619 -23.60 7.74 -0.90
C THR A 619 -24.22 6.82 0.16
N LEU A 620 -23.76 6.94 1.40
CA LEU A 620 -24.24 6.11 2.50
C LEU A 620 -25.67 6.45 2.91
N THR A 621 -25.99 7.76 3.01
CA THR A 621 -27.34 8.23 3.37
C THR A 621 -28.38 8.00 2.27
N ALA A 622 -27.95 7.80 1.01
CA ALA A 622 -28.84 7.38 -0.06
C ALA A 622 -29.39 5.95 0.12
N GLU A 623 -28.66 5.09 0.83
CA GLU A 623 -29.06 3.69 1.06
C GLU A 623 -29.54 3.42 2.49
N PHE A 624 -28.98 4.11 3.50
CA PHE A 624 -29.32 3.94 4.91
C PHE A 624 -29.98 5.21 5.48
N PRO A 625 -31.22 5.10 5.94
CA PRO A 625 -31.98 6.27 6.45
C PRO A 625 -31.38 6.86 7.73
N ALA A 626 -30.62 6.11 8.51
CA ALA A 626 -29.98 6.53 9.73
C ALA A 626 -28.48 6.27 9.67
N VAL A 627 -27.67 7.31 9.90
CA VAL A 627 -26.22 7.27 9.92
C VAL A 627 -25.71 8.07 11.11
N GLU A 628 -24.90 7.45 11.96
CA GLU A 628 -24.20 8.06 13.08
C GLU A 628 -22.71 8.07 12.84
N THR A 629 -21.99 9.00 13.42
CA THR A 629 -20.54 9.12 13.31
C THR A 629 -19.88 8.94 14.65
N TRP A 630 -18.92 8.06 14.72
CA TRP A 630 -18.08 7.78 15.86
C TRP A 630 -16.62 8.07 15.52
N ARG A 631 -15.88 8.66 16.47
CA ARG A 631 -14.43 8.84 16.38
C ARG A 631 -13.76 7.75 17.18
N THR A 632 -13.05 6.86 16.52
CA THR A 632 -12.39 5.72 17.17
C THR A 632 -11.03 6.10 17.76
N GLN A 633 -10.31 6.97 17.06
CA GLN A 633 -9.05 7.56 17.50
C GLN A 633 -8.79 8.89 16.77
N GLN A 634 -7.60 9.47 16.97
CA GLN A 634 -7.22 10.68 16.26
C GLN A 634 -7.11 10.39 14.75
N GLY A 635 -7.97 11.04 13.98
CA GLY A 635 -7.96 10.90 12.52
C GLY A 635 -8.83 9.78 11.94
N ASP A 636 -9.43 8.90 12.76
CA ASP A 636 -10.28 7.82 12.28
C ASP A 636 -11.73 7.98 12.72
N LEU A 637 -12.63 7.73 11.78
CA LEU A 637 -14.05 7.70 11.99
C LEU A 637 -14.66 6.34 11.65
N VAL A 638 -15.71 5.98 12.33
CA VAL A 638 -16.59 4.86 11.96
C VAL A 638 -18.00 5.42 11.78
N LEU A 639 -18.55 5.21 10.58
CA LEU A 639 -19.92 5.55 10.23
C LEU A 639 -20.80 4.35 10.55
N VAL A 640 -21.75 4.51 11.45
CA VAL A 640 -22.70 3.47 11.87
C VAL A 640 -24.01 3.69 11.14
N ALA A 641 -24.36 2.79 10.24
CA ALA A 641 -25.51 2.93 9.35
C ALA A 641 -26.56 1.83 9.64
N THR A 642 -27.82 2.23 9.71
CA THR A 642 -28.96 1.35 10.04
C THR A 642 -30.21 1.72 9.23
N GLU A 643 -31.14 0.77 9.11
CA GLU A 643 -32.43 1.02 8.45
C GLU A 643 -33.39 1.87 9.27
N ALA A 644 -33.20 1.90 10.59
CA ALA A 644 -34.00 2.75 11.50
C ALA A 644 -33.04 3.43 12.50
N PRO A 645 -33.36 4.63 12.99
CA PRO A 645 -32.57 5.32 14.01
C PRO A 645 -32.34 4.43 15.24
N LEU A 646 -31.10 4.37 15.69
CA LEU A 646 -30.74 3.66 16.92
C LEU A 646 -31.31 4.41 18.13
N ARG A 647 -31.86 3.67 19.05
CA ARG A 647 -32.31 4.15 20.35
C ARG A 647 -31.55 3.46 21.45
N TYR A 648 -30.76 4.22 22.20
CA TYR A 648 -29.80 3.71 23.16
C TYR A 648 -30.45 3.33 24.48
N ASP A 649 -30.28 2.07 24.88
CA ASP A 649 -30.56 1.60 26.22
C ASP A 649 -29.28 1.73 27.07
N LEU A 650 -29.13 2.88 27.73
CA LEU A 650 -27.92 3.21 28.50
C LEU A 650 -27.75 2.31 29.74
N GLU A 651 -28.83 1.71 30.26
CA GLU A 651 -28.73 0.77 31.36
C GLU A 651 -28.07 -0.54 30.91
N ARG A 652 -28.50 -1.09 29.78
CA ARG A 652 -27.87 -2.25 29.15
C ARG A 652 -26.42 -1.96 28.75
N MET A 653 -26.16 -0.80 28.15
CA MET A 653 -24.82 -0.39 27.74
C MET A 653 -23.89 -0.29 28.96
N ARG A 654 -24.35 0.30 30.06
CA ARG A 654 -23.58 0.41 31.31
C ARG A 654 -23.28 -0.98 31.90
N ALA A 655 -24.21 -1.90 31.83
CA ALA A 655 -23.96 -3.28 32.26
C ALA A 655 -22.91 -3.99 31.39
N ARG A 656 -22.91 -3.73 30.08
CA ARG A 656 -21.91 -4.31 29.14
C ARG A 656 -20.50 -3.80 29.39
N VAL A 657 -20.31 -2.56 29.79
CA VAL A 657 -18.99 -2.00 30.11
C VAL A 657 -18.25 -2.87 31.16
N GLY A 658 -18.96 -3.42 32.15
CA GLY A 658 -18.42 -4.28 33.19
C GLY A 658 -18.28 -5.76 32.78
N GLN A 659 -18.52 -6.13 31.54
CA GLN A 659 -18.48 -7.52 31.05
C GLN A 659 -17.38 -7.72 30.02
N GLU A 660 -16.87 -8.96 29.90
CA GLU A 660 -15.98 -9.31 28.80
C GLU A 660 -16.71 -9.29 27.45
N PRO A 661 -16.06 -8.84 26.37
CA PRO A 661 -14.66 -8.39 26.28
C PRO A 661 -14.46 -6.90 26.64
N TYR A 662 -15.52 -6.12 26.87
CA TYR A 662 -15.46 -4.67 27.07
C TYR A 662 -14.63 -4.27 28.30
N LEU A 663 -14.67 -5.08 29.37
CA LEU A 663 -13.89 -4.86 30.58
C LEU A 663 -12.38 -4.71 30.29
N ARG A 664 -11.85 -5.49 29.32
CA ARG A 664 -10.44 -5.42 28.89
C ARG A 664 -10.24 -4.49 27.70
N ALA A 665 -11.16 -4.48 26.75
CA ALA A 665 -11.03 -3.73 25.50
C ALA A 665 -11.05 -2.21 25.73
N LEU A 666 -11.96 -1.72 26.57
CA LEU A 666 -12.14 -0.29 26.79
C LEU A 666 -10.90 0.37 27.44
N PRO A 667 -10.32 -0.17 28.54
CA PRO A 667 -9.08 0.38 29.06
C PRO A 667 -7.90 0.28 28.08
N ALA A 668 -7.80 -0.81 27.34
CA ALA A 668 -6.72 -1.04 26.40
C ALA A 668 -6.77 -0.12 25.18
N ALA A 669 -7.95 0.05 24.56
CA ALA A 669 -8.12 0.74 23.29
C ALA A 669 -8.60 2.19 23.43
N TRP A 670 -9.52 2.47 24.35
CA TRP A 670 -10.12 3.80 24.55
C TRP A 670 -9.82 4.42 25.92
N ARG A 671 -9.02 3.73 26.74
CA ARG A 671 -8.52 4.25 28.02
C ARG A 671 -9.64 4.67 28.98
N THR A 672 -10.75 3.95 28.95
CA THR A 672 -11.90 4.18 29.82
C THR A 672 -12.50 2.87 30.32
N ASP A 673 -13.17 2.92 31.45
CA ASP A 673 -13.94 1.82 32.04
C ASP A 673 -15.37 2.25 32.37
N GLU A 674 -15.82 3.38 31.76
CA GLU A 674 -17.10 4.02 32.00
C GLU A 674 -17.94 4.11 30.72
N LEU A 675 -19.26 4.03 30.82
CA LEU A 675 -20.18 4.31 29.70
C LEU A 675 -19.98 5.71 29.12
N GLU A 676 -19.77 6.69 30.00
CA GLU A 676 -19.55 8.09 29.62
C GLU A 676 -18.29 8.24 28.74
N GLY A 677 -17.28 7.42 28.98
CA GLY A 677 -16.08 7.36 28.12
C GLY A 677 -16.38 6.76 26.75
N VAL A 678 -17.22 5.72 26.67
CA VAL A 678 -17.71 5.21 25.38
C VAL A 678 -18.49 6.28 24.62
N LEU A 679 -19.41 6.98 25.29
CA LEU A 679 -20.21 8.05 24.69
C LEU A 679 -19.36 9.27 24.28
N ALA A 680 -18.18 9.44 24.85
CA ALA A 680 -17.22 10.48 24.46
C ALA A 680 -16.76 10.34 23.00
N HIS A 681 -16.78 9.13 22.46
CA HIS A 681 -16.42 8.82 21.08
C HIS A 681 -17.55 9.14 20.06
N PHE A 682 -18.78 9.38 20.51
CA PHE A 682 -19.88 9.76 19.63
C PHE A 682 -19.71 11.19 19.12
N VAL A 683 -19.63 11.40 17.81
CA VAL A 683 -19.45 12.72 17.17
C VAL A 683 -20.79 13.34 16.83
N GLY A 684 -21.66 12.63 16.11
CA GLY A 684 -22.94 13.16 15.69
C GLY A 684 -23.87 12.13 15.06
N GLY A 685 -25.18 12.40 15.16
CA GLY A 685 -26.23 11.55 14.64
C GLY A 685 -26.68 11.88 13.22
N THR A 686 -27.77 11.24 12.79
CA THR A 686 -28.32 11.29 11.42
C THR A 686 -28.57 12.70 10.88
N ARG A 687 -28.94 13.68 11.70
CA ARG A 687 -29.12 15.08 11.25
C ARG A 687 -27.81 15.67 10.73
N MET A 688 -26.69 15.40 11.42
CA MET A 688 -25.37 15.84 10.96
C MET A 688 -25.00 15.13 9.65
N ALA A 689 -25.18 13.81 9.56
CA ALA A 689 -24.86 13.04 8.37
C ALA A 689 -25.64 13.55 7.14
N ARG A 690 -26.93 13.88 7.30
CA ARG A 690 -27.75 14.45 6.23
C ARG A 690 -27.29 15.88 5.85
N ALA A 691 -26.94 16.71 6.81
CA ALA A 691 -26.41 18.05 6.53
C ALA A 691 -25.07 18.00 5.77
N LEU A 692 -24.22 17.01 6.05
CA LEU A 692 -22.99 16.79 5.29
C LEU A 692 -23.26 16.29 3.86
N ALA A 693 -24.32 15.52 3.65
CA ALA A 693 -24.72 14.98 2.35
C ALA A 693 -25.49 16.00 1.49
N GLU A 694 -26.03 17.06 2.08
CA GLU A 694 -26.87 18.05 1.39
C GLU A 694 -26.12 18.73 0.25
N GLY A 695 -26.75 18.80 -0.93
CA GLY A 695 -26.18 19.40 -2.13
C GLY A 695 -25.09 18.55 -2.81
N GLN A 696 -24.92 17.29 -2.41
CA GLN A 696 -23.92 16.37 -2.96
C GLN A 696 -24.53 15.21 -3.76
N GLU A 697 -25.81 15.32 -4.14
CA GLU A 697 -26.52 14.23 -4.85
C GLU A 697 -25.87 13.85 -6.20
N ALA A 698 -25.23 14.83 -6.85
CA ALA A 698 -24.49 14.62 -8.10
C ALA A 698 -23.13 13.91 -7.89
N LEU A 699 -22.64 13.83 -6.65
CA LEU A 699 -21.34 13.22 -6.30
C LEU A 699 -21.48 11.90 -5.55
N VAL A 700 -22.64 11.24 -5.69
CA VAL A 700 -22.83 9.88 -5.16
C VAL A 700 -21.83 8.94 -5.84
N ASN A 701 -21.02 8.25 -5.04
CA ASN A 701 -20.01 7.33 -5.53
C ASN A 701 -20.67 6.04 -6.02
N THR A 702 -20.43 5.66 -7.27
CA THR A 702 -21.01 4.48 -7.92
C THR A 702 -19.91 3.63 -8.56
N ASP A 703 -20.24 2.40 -8.93
CA ASP A 703 -19.31 1.53 -9.69
C ASP A 703 -18.98 2.11 -11.08
N ASP A 704 -19.85 2.96 -11.61
CA ASP A 704 -19.61 3.66 -12.87
C ASP A 704 -18.74 4.90 -12.70
N LEU A 705 -19.11 5.77 -11.77
CA LEU A 705 -18.37 6.99 -11.44
C LEU A 705 -17.67 6.81 -10.09
N ALA A 706 -16.43 6.34 -10.11
CA ALA A 706 -15.61 6.10 -8.92
C ALA A 706 -15.04 7.44 -8.36
N TYR A 707 -15.92 8.39 -8.02
CA TYR A 707 -15.54 9.73 -7.59
C TYR A 707 -14.57 9.71 -6.40
N VAL A 708 -14.84 8.87 -5.40
CA VAL A 708 -14.03 8.75 -4.19
C VAL A 708 -12.59 8.35 -4.52
N GLU A 709 -12.36 7.44 -5.48
CA GLU A 709 -11.03 7.01 -5.86
C GLU A 709 -10.18 8.15 -6.43
N PHE A 710 -10.73 8.85 -7.41
CA PHE A 710 -10.01 9.90 -8.12
C PHE A 710 -9.80 11.13 -7.24
N SER A 711 -10.82 11.55 -6.49
CA SER A 711 -10.73 12.70 -5.58
C SER A 711 -9.72 12.43 -4.46
N PHE A 712 -9.78 11.25 -3.85
CA PHE A 712 -8.85 10.85 -2.80
C PHE A 712 -7.40 10.75 -3.29
N ALA A 713 -7.19 10.17 -4.49
CA ALA A 713 -5.85 10.05 -5.08
C ALA A 713 -5.19 11.42 -5.37
N ARG A 714 -6.00 12.48 -5.55
CA ARG A 714 -5.50 13.86 -5.72
C ARG A 714 -5.07 14.51 -4.41
N SER A 715 -5.61 14.08 -3.27
CA SER A 715 -5.34 14.66 -1.94
C SER A 715 -4.24 13.91 -1.15
N VAL A 716 -3.82 12.72 -1.61
CA VAL A 716 -2.80 11.91 -0.94
C VAL A 716 -1.51 12.69 -0.66
N GLY A 717 -1.08 12.69 0.60
CA GLY A 717 0.14 13.36 1.07
C GLY A 717 -0.01 14.87 1.26
N ARG A 718 -1.22 15.43 1.17
CA ARG A 718 -1.49 16.82 1.52
C ARG A 718 -1.84 16.92 3.00
N THR A 719 -0.87 17.30 3.82
CA THR A 719 -1.05 17.44 5.28
C THR A 719 -1.99 18.57 5.69
N SER A 720 -2.28 19.52 4.79
CA SER A 720 -3.21 20.63 5.04
C SER A 720 -4.68 20.24 5.00
N GLU A 721 -5.00 19.09 4.39
CA GLU A 721 -6.39 18.62 4.26
C GLU A 721 -6.62 17.51 5.29
N ARG A 722 -7.00 17.91 6.49
CA ARG A 722 -7.41 17.03 7.58
C ARG A 722 -8.84 17.33 7.99
N LEU A 723 -9.62 16.29 8.15
CA LEU A 723 -10.90 16.39 8.81
C LEU A 723 -10.66 16.74 10.28
N GLU A 724 -11.33 17.77 10.77
CA GLU A 724 -11.28 18.13 12.19
C GLU A 724 -12.52 17.59 12.92
N PRO A 725 -12.44 16.43 13.61
CA PRO A 725 -13.59 15.86 14.31
C PRO A 725 -14.20 16.80 15.34
N SER A 726 -13.41 17.68 15.94
CA SER A 726 -13.87 18.74 16.84
C SER A 726 -14.80 19.76 16.16
N ARG A 727 -14.54 20.11 14.89
CA ARG A 727 -15.46 20.95 14.09
C ARG A 727 -16.74 20.20 13.74
N MET A 728 -16.63 18.93 13.35
CA MET A 728 -17.82 18.10 13.11
C MET A 728 -18.67 17.99 14.37
N ARG A 729 -18.04 17.77 15.51
CA ARG A 729 -18.71 17.73 16.81
C ARG A 729 -19.45 19.03 17.11
N ARG A 730 -18.81 20.16 16.88
CA ARG A 730 -19.42 21.48 17.08
C ARG A 730 -20.64 21.65 16.18
N ALA A 731 -20.52 21.35 14.89
CA ALA A 731 -21.63 21.37 13.95
C ALA A 731 -22.77 20.40 14.38
N ALA A 732 -22.44 19.22 14.87
CA ALA A 732 -23.41 18.28 15.39
C ALA A 732 -24.19 18.86 16.61
N LEU A 733 -23.50 19.57 17.51
CA LEU A 733 -24.12 20.21 18.66
C LEU A 733 -25.07 21.34 18.22
N GLU A 734 -24.65 22.19 17.29
CA GLU A 734 -25.46 23.27 16.70
C GLU A 734 -26.73 22.75 16.02
N LEU A 735 -26.62 21.57 15.36
CA LEU A 735 -27.78 20.90 14.73
C LEU A 735 -28.64 20.10 15.72
N GLY A 736 -28.31 20.08 17.02
CA GLY A 736 -28.96 19.23 18.01
C GLY A 736 -28.77 17.74 17.78
N ALA A 737 -27.70 17.34 17.04
CA ALA A 737 -27.36 15.96 16.70
C ALA A 737 -26.15 15.47 17.49
N GLY A 738 -25.60 16.25 18.40
CA GLY A 738 -24.38 15.92 19.15
C GLY A 738 -24.57 14.91 20.28
N ARG A 739 -25.78 14.37 20.48
CA ARG A 739 -26.07 13.30 21.46
C ARG A 739 -26.90 12.24 20.78
N PRO A 740 -26.68 10.95 21.13
CA PRO A 740 -27.53 9.86 20.62
C PRO A 740 -28.95 9.94 21.18
N GLU A 741 -29.91 9.32 20.47
CA GLU A 741 -31.29 9.19 20.98
C GLU A 741 -31.33 8.13 22.08
N VAL A 742 -31.70 8.53 23.30
CA VAL A 742 -31.77 7.64 24.46
C VAL A 742 -33.20 7.11 24.62
N ALA A 743 -33.34 5.78 24.66
CA ALA A 743 -34.61 5.09 24.95
C ALA A 743 -34.79 4.86 26.44
N ARG A 744 -33.69 4.55 27.18
CA ARG A 744 -33.71 4.17 28.59
C ARG A 744 -32.43 4.56 29.30
N GLY A 745 -32.56 4.99 30.57
CA GLY A 745 -31.44 5.39 31.40
C GLY A 745 -31.00 6.86 31.17
N SER A 746 -29.91 7.25 31.83
CA SER A 746 -29.31 8.59 31.74
C SER A 746 -27.80 8.51 31.72
N ALA A 747 -27.13 9.49 31.15
CA ALA A 747 -25.68 9.67 31.19
C ALA A 747 -25.33 11.04 31.82
N ASP A 748 -24.18 11.08 32.45
CA ASP A 748 -23.57 12.32 32.91
C ASP A 748 -22.85 13.00 31.72
N TRP A 749 -23.50 13.93 31.07
CA TRP A 749 -22.98 14.59 29.86
C TRP A 749 -21.79 15.51 30.15
N GLU A 750 -21.66 16.07 31.36
CA GLU A 750 -20.44 16.78 31.73
C GLU A 750 -19.26 15.83 31.84
N ARG A 751 -19.48 14.64 32.41
CA ARG A 751 -18.49 13.57 32.45
C ARG A 751 -18.07 13.10 31.05
N VAL A 752 -19.03 12.98 30.13
CA VAL A 752 -18.74 12.66 28.71
C VAL A 752 -17.76 13.67 28.10
N GLU A 753 -17.99 14.99 28.32
CA GLU A 753 -17.07 16.01 27.78
C GLU A 753 -15.72 16.05 28.51
N VAL A 754 -15.67 15.73 29.81
CA VAL A 754 -14.40 15.54 30.53
C VAL A 754 -13.57 14.40 29.91
N LEU A 755 -14.19 13.24 29.70
CA LEU A 755 -13.49 12.07 29.15
C LEU A 755 -13.09 12.30 27.68
N ARG A 756 -13.94 12.96 26.88
CA ARG A 756 -13.57 13.40 25.54
C ARG A 756 -12.31 14.27 25.52
N LEU A 757 -12.23 15.24 26.41
CA LEU A 757 -11.05 16.09 26.56
C LEU A 757 -9.81 15.27 26.88
N LEU A 758 -9.93 14.33 27.85
CA LEU A 758 -8.78 13.56 28.37
C LEU A 758 -8.29 12.45 27.42
N THR A 759 -9.19 11.87 26.59
CA THR A 759 -8.87 10.71 25.76
C THR A 759 -8.76 11.00 24.28
N LEU A 760 -9.41 12.05 23.76
CA LEU A 760 -9.53 12.30 22.33
C LEU A 760 -9.03 13.67 21.88
N ASP A 761 -9.39 14.74 22.59
CA ASP A 761 -9.19 16.11 22.09
C ASP A 761 -7.87 16.74 22.59
N GLY A 762 -7.43 16.39 23.79
CA GLY A 762 -6.27 17.05 24.43
C GLY A 762 -6.54 18.52 24.81
N SER A 763 -5.56 19.15 25.48
CA SER A 763 -5.73 20.53 25.96
C SER A 763 -5.66 21.58 24.85
N ALA A 764 -5.12 21.25 23.69
CA ALA A 764 -4.93 22.18 22.56
C ALA A 764 -6.23 22.50 21.80
N VAL A 765 -7.25 21.64 21.88
CA VAL A 765 -8.54 21.91 21.24
C VAL A 765 -9.23 23.10 21.91
N PRO A 766 -9.64 24.12 21.12
CA PRO A 766 -10.28 25.31 21.68
C PRO A 766 -11.52 24.98 22.53
N PRO A 767 -11.72 25.65 23.66
CA PRO A 767 -12.88 25.43 24.52
C PRO A 767 -14.20 25.70 23.78
N THR A 768 -15.22 24.92 24.10
CA THR A 768 -16.56 25.10 23.58
C THR A 768 -17.31 26.16 24.44
N PRO A 769 -18.05 27.09 23.85
CA PRO A 769 -18.83 28.02 24.63
C PRO A 769 -19.78 27.28 25.60
N GLY A 770 -19.72 27.64 26.90
CA GLY A 770 -20.54 27.01 27.92
C GLY A 770 -20.00 25.71 28.50
N GLU A 771 -18.70 25.43 28.36
CA GLU A 771 -18.05 24.28 29.02
C GLU A 771 -18.30 24.32 30.54
N GLY A 772 -18.64 23.16 31.11
CA GLY A 772 -18.80 22.96 32.54
C GLY A 772 -17.50 23.18 33.33
N GLN A 773 -17.63 23.52 34.61
CA GLN A 773 -16.48 23.80 35.49
C GLN A 773 -15.52 22.60 35.55
N ALA A 774 -16.04 21.37 35.56
CA ALA A 774 -15.21 20.16 35.57
C ALA A 774 -14.31 20.05 34.33
N VAL A 775 -14.82 20.39 33.13
CA VAL A 775 -14.06 20.38 31.87
C VAL A 775 -12.94 21.42 31.92
N VAL A 776 -13.24 22.64 32.38
CA VAL A 776 -12.22 23.72 32.50
C VAL A 776 -11.08 23.33 33.43
N GLN A 777 -11.39 22.77 34.60
CA GLN A 777 -10.38 22.30 35.56
C GLN A 777 -9.48 21.21 34.95
N ARG A 778 -10.08 20.18 34.30
CA ARG A 778 -9.31 19.08 33.68
C ARG A 778 -8.49 19.56 32.50
N ARG A 779 -8.99 20.54 31.74
CA ARG A 779 -8.21 21.19 30.66
C ARG A 779 -6.94 21.85 31.17
N ALA A 780 -7.05 22.64 32.24
CA ALA A 780 -5.90 23.30 32.87
C ALA A 780 -4.89 22.29 33.45
N PHE A 781 -5.39 21.21 34.07
CA PHE A 781 -4.62 20.09 34.57
C PHE A 781 -3.87 19.38 33.43
N LEU A 782 -4.60 18.97 32.38
CA LEU A 782 -4.05 18.27 31.22
C LEU A 782 -3.00 19.12 30.49
N HIS A 783 -3.25 20.42 30.34
CA HIS A 783 -2.30 21.34 29.72
C HIS A 783 -0.94 21.36 30.44
N SER A 784 -0.94 21.37 31.77
CA SER A 784 0.30 21.31 32.54
C SER A 784 1.00 19.95 32.39
N LEU A 785 0.21 18.86 32.32
CA LEU A 785 0.73 17.49 32.16
C LEU A 785 1.37 17.29 30.77
N GLU A 786 0.71 17.70 29.69
CA GLU A 786 1.19 17.61 28.31
C GLU A 786 2.47 18.42 28.08
N ARG A 787 2.69 19.49 28.85
CA ARG A 787 3.92 20.29 28.83
C ARG A 787 5.04 19.74 29.73
N GLY A 788 4.85 18.55 30.33
CA GLY A 788 5.82 17.95 31.26
C GLY A 788 5.94 18.69 32.59
N GLN A 789 5.04 19.63 32.90
CA GLN A 789 5.06 20.42 34.17
C GLN A 789 4.38 19.65 35.30
N LEU A 790 4.96 18.49 35.65
CA LEU A 790 4.36 17.53 36.59
C LEU A 790 4.03 18.13 37.95
N ALA A 791 4.93 18.97 38.51
CA ALA A 791 4.73 19.63 39.81
C ALA A 791 3.53 20.61 39.75
N GLU A 792 3.38 21.34 38.63
CA GLU A 792 2.27 22.26 38.41
C GLU A 792 0.95 21.51 38.25
N ALA A 793 0.96 20.41 37.49
CA ALA A 793 -0.22 19.54 37.29
C ALA A 793 -0.70 18.98 38.66
N LEU A 794 0.24 18.51 39.49
CA LEU A 794 -0.06 18.00 40.83
C LEU A 794 -0.60 19.11 41.76
N HIS A 795 0.00 20.31 41.74
CA HIS A 795 -0.47 21.45 42.49
C HIS A 795 -1.91 21.85 42.09
N ARG A 796 -2.21 21.93 40.79
CA ARG A 796 -3.54 22.23 40.27
C ARG A 796 -4.57 21.20 40.72
N TRP A 797 -4.25 19.90 40.55
CA TRP A 797 -5.14 18.83 41.01
C TRP A 797 -5.48 18.96 42.50
N ARG A 798 -4.47 19.19 43.36
CA ARG A 798 -4.68 19.37 44.80
C ARG A 798 -5.49 20.64 45.13
N ALA A 799 -5.24 21.71 44.41
CA ALA A 799 -5.97 22.99 44.61
C ALA A 799 -7.42 22.88 44.19
N ASP A 800 -7.70 22.22 43.06
CA ASP A 800 -9.07 22.01 42.55
C ASP A 800 -9.85 20.96 43.38
N GLY A 801 -9.17 20.06 44.09
CA GLY A 801 -9.73 19.11 45.07
C GLY A 801 -10.65 18.04 44.52
N TRP A 802 -10.68 17.83 43.17
CA TRP A 802 -11.51 16.77 42.60
C TRP A 802 -10.93 15.37 42.79
N GLN A 803 -11.80 14.40 43.02
CA GLN A 803 -11.40 13.01 43.14
C GLN A 803 -11.33 12.33 41.78
N PRO A 804 -10.26 11.55 41.48
CA PRO A 804 -10.14 10.85 40.22
C PRO A 804 -11.16 9.73 40.10
N ARG A 805 -11.93 9.76 39.02
CA ARG A 805 -12.97 8.76 38.69
C ARG A 805 -12.56 7.97 37.46
N GLY A 806 -12.89 6.67 37.49
CA GLY A 806 -12.64 5.81 36.36
C GLY A 806 -11.15 5.70 35.96
N PHE A 807 -10.89 4.84 35.01
CA PHE A 807 -9.54 4.47 34.58
C PHE A 807 -8.65 5.67 34.21
N THR A 808 -9.14 6.54 33.31
CA THR A 808 -8.35 7.64 32.75
C THR A 808 -7.79 8.60 33.82
N GLU A 809 -8.67 9.13 34.66
CA GLU A 809 -8.23 10.08 35.70
C GLU A 809 -7.38 9.41 36.78
N GLN A 810 -7.70 8.14 37.13
CA GLN A 810 -6.92 7.37 38.11
C GLN A 810 -5.49 7.16 37.65
N VAL A 811 -5.25 6.77 36.38
CA VAL A 811 -3.89 6.58 35.86
C VAL A 811 -3.12 7.90 35.84
N LEU A 812 -3.73 9.00 35.36
CA LEU A 812 -3.05 10.30 35.29
C LEU A 812 -2.66 10.85 36.68
N VAL A 813 -3.56 10.76 37.64
CA VAL A 813 -3.27 11.19 39.03
C VAL A 813 -2.30 10.26 39.70
N ALA A 814 -2.43 8.94 39.52
CA ALA A 814 -1.51 7.96 40.07
C ALA A 814 -0.07 8.16 39.53
N PHE A 815 0.08 8.50 38.25
CA PHE A 815 1.37 8.85 37.69
C PHE A 815 2.04 10.04 38.40
N LEU A 816 1.29 11.13 38.64
CA LEU A 816 1.81 12.32 39.32
C LEU A 816 2.21 12.01 40.77
N LEU A 817 1.34 11.28 41.47
CA LEU A 817 1.61 10.92 42.88
C LEU A 817 2.81 9.97 42.99
N ALA A 818 2.93 8.96 42.13
CA ALA A 818 4.06 8.05 42.11
C ALA A 818 5.38 8.78 41.81
N GLN A 819 5.38 9.70 40.83
CA GLN A 819 6.52 10.55 40.51
C GLN A 819 6.93 11.48 41.67
N ALA A 820 5.97 11.92 42.46
CA ALA A 820 6.21 12.73 43.69
C ALA A 820 6.65 11.89 44.91
N GLY A 821 6.63 10.56 44.82
CA GLY A 821 6.90 9.67 45.95
C GLY A 821 5.82 9.65 47.03
N ASP A 822 4.59 10.08 46.66
CA ASP A 822 3.47 10.22 47.60
C ASP A 822 2.72 8.89 47.76
N ALA A 823 2.77 8.33 48.98
CA ALA A 823 2.12 7.05 49.29
C ALA A 823 0.59 7.03 49.16
N SER A 824 -0.04 8.21 49.04
CA SER A 824 -1.49 8.30 48.77
C SER A 824 -1.91 7.70 47.41
N VAL A 825 -0.95 7.34 46.58
CA VAL A 825 -1.18 6.63 45.30
C VAL A 825 -1.64 5.17 45.49
N LEU A 826 -1.30 4.52 46.65
CA LEU A 826 -1.50 3.08 46.85
C LEU A 826 -2.95 2.60 46.59
N PRO A 827 -4.02 3.29 47.07
CA PRO A 827 -5.39 2.91 46.76
C PRO A 827 -5.71 2.97 45.26
N LEU A 828 -5.14 3.92 44.52
CA LEU A 828 -5.35 4.03 43.05
C LEU A 828 -4.65 2.87 42.32
N LEU A 829 -3.44 2.46 42.78
CA LEU A 829 -2.72 1.32 42.21
C LEU A 829 -3.52 0.02 42.38
N GLU A 830 -4.15 -0.18 43.53
CA GLU A 830 -4.99 -1.37 43.75
C GLU A 830 -6.24 -1.35 42.85
N ALA A 831 -6.86 -0.18 42.69
CA ALA A 831 -7.98 -0.03 41.77
C ALA A 831 -7.61 -0.31 40.30
N LEU A 832 -6.40 0.10 39.86
CA LEU A 832 -5.91 -0.10 38.49
C LEU A 832 -5.46 -1.54 38.21
N ARG A 833 -5.20 -2.34 39.24
CA ARG A 833 -4.59 -3.67 39.10
C ARG A 833 -5.38 -4.62 38.20
N ALA A 834 -6.70 -4.56 38.24
CA ALA A 834 -7.57 -5.43 37.45
C ALA A 834 -7.65 -5.00 35.98
N SER A 835 -7.72 -3.69 35.71
CA SER A 835 -7.88 -3.12 34.37
C SER A 835 -6.58 -2.90 33.63
N SER A 836 -5.48 -2.55 34.33
CA SER A 836 -4.14 -2.37 33.78
C SER A 836 -3.04 -2.81 34.75
N PRO A 837 -2.76 -4.12 34.79
CA PRO A 837 -1.74 -4.68 35.70
C PRO A 837 -0.37 -4.06 35.52
N PHE A 838 0.01 -3.75 34.25
CA PHE A 838 1.28 -3.11 33.94
C PHE A 838 1.37 -1.72 34.57
N ASP A 839 0.37 -0.85 34.35
CA ASP A 839 0.40 0.52 34.91
C ASP A 839 0.46 0.50 36.43
N SER A 840 -0.29 -0.40 37.09
CA SER A 840 -0.25 -0.58 38.53
C SER A 840 1.15 -0.94 39.02
N GLU A 841 1.81 -1.95 38.44
CA GLU A 841 3.15 -2.38 38.86
C GLU A 841 4.22 -1.32 38.52
N ALA A 842 4.18 -0.72 37.32
CA ALA A 842 5.13 0.30 36.90
C ALA A 842 5.07 1.55 37.79
N LEU A 843 3.87 2.03 38.10
CA LEU A 843 3.67 3.17 39.00
C LEU A 843 4.09 2.84 40.44
N ARG A 844 3.89 1.62 40.90
CA ARG A 844 4.41 1.15 42.19
C ARG A 844 5.92 1.17 42.20
N ALA A 845 6.57 0.73 41.14
CA ALA A 845 8.03 0.79 41.04
C ALA A 845 8.55 2.23 41.09
N LEU A 846 7.88 3.18 40.45
CA LEU A 846 8.21 4.60 40.50
C LEU A 846 8.08 5.16 41.91
N LEU A 847 7.01 4.84 42.62
CA LEU A 847 6.84 5.20 44.03
C LEU A 847 8.02 4.72 44.89
N LEU A 848 8.33 3.42 44.80
CA LEU A 848 9.43 2.80 45.58
C LEU A 848 10.77 3.43 45.24
N LEU A 849 11.04 3.72 43.97
CA LEU A 849 12.24 4.41 43.52
C LEU A 849 12.37 5.80 44.15
N ARG A 850 11.28 6.58 44.17
CA ARG A 850 11.25 7.91 44.82
C ARG A 850 11.44 7.84 46.33
N GLN A 851 11.00 6.76 46.97
CA GLN A 851 11.19 6.49 48.38
C GLN A 851 12.58 5.89 48.72
N GLY A 852 13.43 5.66 47.72
CA GLY A 852 14.77 5.12 47.91
C GLY A 852 14.85 3.60 48.10
N GLN A 853 13.75 2.87 47.89
CA GLN A 853 13.66 1.42 48.03
C GLN A 853 14.07 0.72 46.73
N LEU A 854 15.38 0.80 46.38
CA LEU A 854 15.90 0.42 45.07
C LEU A 854 15.72 -1.07 44.76
N ALA A 855 15.94 -1.96 45.71
CA ALA A 855 15.85 -3.39 45.53
C ALA A 855 14.38 -3.81 45.21
N GLU A 856 13.44 -3.30 45.99
CA GLU A 856 12.01 -3.55 45.78
C GLU A 856 11.52 -2.95 44.46
N ALA A 857 11.94 -1.71 44.13
CA ALA A 857 11.62 -1.06 42.86
C ALA A 857 12.11 -1.90 41.68
N THR A 858 13.30 -2.51 41.77
CA THR A 858 13.85 -3.39 40.74
C THR A 858 12.99 -4.62 40.52
N GLU A 859 12.59 -5.32 41.57
CA GLU A 859 11.74 -6.49 41.49
C GLU A 859 10.37 -6.19 40.84
N VAL A 860 9.82 -5.03 41.21
CA VAL A 860 8.54 -4.58 40.65
C VAL A 860 8.69 -4.19 39.16
N LEU A 861 9.80 -3.54 38.76
CA LEU A 861 10.10 -3.25 37.33
C LEU A 861 10.27 -4.54 36.53
N GLU A 862 10.97 -5.55 37.05
CA GLU A 862 11.10 -6.85 36.35
C GLU A 862 9.74 -7.50 36.11
N ARG A 863 8.81 -7.44 37.09
CA ARG A 863 7.43 -7.91 36.87
C ARG A 863 6.68 -7.08 35.85
N ALA A 864 6.80 -5.75 35.92
CA ALA A 864 6.17 -4.86 34.94
C ALA A 864 6.65 -5.16 33.51
N PHE A 865 7.94 -5.34 33.29
CA PHE A 865 8.49 -5.72 31.99
C PHE A 865 8.05 -7.13 31.54
N SER A 866 7.82 -8.05 32.48
CA SER A 866 7.23 -9.36 32.14
C SER A 866 5.80 -9.21 31.63
N LEU A 867 5.00 -8.39 32.27
CA LEU A 867 3.62 -8.10 31.82
C LEU A 867 3.58 -7.49 30.40
N LEU A 868 4.53 -6.59 30.07
CA LEU A 868 4.62 -6.03 28.71
C LEU A 868 5.03 -7.06 27.66
N ARG A 869 5.69 -8.16 28.04
CA ARG A 869 5.98 -9.26 27.11
C ARG A 869 4.77 -10.15 26.83
N GLU A 870 3.84 -10.19 27.78
CA GLU A 870 2.59 -10.95 27.60
C GLU A 870 1.54 -10.16 26.84
N LYS A 871 1.38 -8.88 27.17
CA LYS A 871 0.40 -7.97 26.54
C LYS A 871 0.98 -6.57 26.43
N PRO A 872 0.82 -5.86 25.29
CA PRO A 872 1.44 -4.58 25.04
C PRO A 872 0.70 -3.39 25.69
N TRP A 873 -0.40 -3.65 26.37
CA TRP A 873 -1.28 -2.61 26.92
C TRP A 873 -0.62 -1.84 28.08
N GLY A 874 -1.02 -0.59 28.25
CA GLY A 874 -0.55 0.31 29.29
C GLY A 874 -0.31 1.73 28.76
N GLU A 875 -0.29 2.69 29.66
CA GLU A 875 -0.10 4.09 29.35
C GLU A 875 1.30 4.39 28.81
N HIS A 876 1.38 5.12 27.69
CA HIS A 876 2.66 5.41 27.06
C HIS A 876 3.65 6.13 28.00
N GLN A 877 3.19 7.16 28.72
CA GLN A 877 4.02 7.91 29.67
C GLN A 877 4.51 7.03 30.81
N VAL A 878 3.69 6.07 31.29
CA VAL A 878 4.07 5.12 32.34
C VAL A 878 5.12 4.14 31.83
N LYS A 879 4.97 3.64 30.60
CA LYS A 879 5.97 2.78 29.94
C LYS A 879 7.33 3.48 29.82
N MET A 880 7.32 4.72 29.35
CA MET A 880 8.55 5.52 29.23
C MET A 880 9.19 5.78 30.59
N ALA A 881 8.39 6.11 31.60
CA ALA A 881 8.89 6.34 32.96
C ALA A 881 9.48 5.06 33.57
N ALA A 882 8.91 3.88 33.34
CA ALA A 882 9.43 2.60 33.77
C ALA A 882 10.78 2.27 33.11
N LEU A 883 10.95 2.53 31.83
CA LEU A 883 12.22 2.40 31.13
C LEU A 883 13.28 3.35 31.69
N GLN A 884 12.93 4.61 31.95
CA GLN A 884 13.84 5.59 32.55
C GLN A 884 14.21 5.28 33.99
N ALA A 885 13.27 4.75 34.77
CA ALA A 885 13.53 4.27 36.14
C ALA A 885 14.65 3.23 36.20
N SER A 886 14.77 2.36 35.18
CA SER A 886 15.85 1.38 35.07
C SER A 886 17.22 2.05 35.00
N VAL A 887 17.36 3.16 34.30
CA VAL A 887 18.60 3.94 34.20
C VAL A 887 18.90 4.64 35.55
N GLU A 888 17.86 5.14 36.20
CA GLU A 888 18.00 5.80 37.49
C GLU A 888 18.44 4.81 38.59
N VAL A 889 17.90 3.61 38.62
CA VAL A 889 18.34 2.52 39.51
C VAL A 889 19.82 2.17 39.25
N ALA A 890 20.21 1.99 37.99
CA ALA A 890 21.57 1.63 37.61
C ALA A 890 22.63 2.68 38.02
N ARG A 891 22.26 3.96 37.97
CA ARG A 891 23.13 5.07 38.44
C ARG A 891 23.37 5.04 39.95
N ARG A 892 22.39 4.54 40.72
CA ARG A 892 22.50 4.48 42.21
C ARG A 892 23.11 3.16 42.66
N GLU A 893 22.80 2.04 41.97
CA GLU A 893 23.27 0.71 42.36
C GLU A 893 23.51 -0.17 41.14
N ALA A 894 24.79 -0.38 40.79
CA ALA A 894 25.18 -1.11 39.58
C ALA A 894 24.71 -2.57 39.57
N ALA A 895 24.64 -3.25 40.72
CA ALA A 895 24.19 -4.63 40.79
C ALA A 895 22.72 -4.77 40.38
N LEU A 896 21.87 -3.87 40.83
CA LEU A 896 20.44 -3.82 40.42
C LEU A 896 20.29 -3.38 38.97
N GLY A 897 21.17 -2.48 38.49
CA GLY A 897 21.23 -2.09 37.09
C GLY A 897 21.50 -3.27 36.14
N ARG A 898 22.38 -4.23 36.51
CA ARG A 898 22.63 -5.47 35.73
C ARG A 898 21.40 -6.36 35.66
N ARG A 899 20.61 -6.45 36.72
CA ARG A 899 19.32 -7.18 36.69
C ARG A 899 18.37 -6.57 35.65
N LEU A 900 18.24 -5.25 35.68
CA LEU A 900 17.36 -4.54 34.73
C LEU A 900 17.87 -4.61 33.27
N PHE A 901 19.21 -4.58 33.08
CA PHE A 901 19.79 -4.83 31.76
C PHE A 901 19.41 -6.20 31.23
N ALA A 902 19.47 -7.24 32.03
CA ALA A 902 19.03 -8.59 31.66
C ALA A 902 17.49 -8.66 31.47
N ALA A 903 16.72 -7.97 32.31
CA ALA A 903 15.27 -7.90 32.19
C ALA A 903 14.82 -7.25 30.85
N LEU A 904 15.60 -6.34 30.29
CA LEU A 904 15.31 -5.66 29.03
C LEU A 904 15.91 -6.39 27.80
N ALA A 905 16.53 -7.57 27.95
CA ALA A 905 17.20 -8.27 26.85
C ALA A 905 16.23 -8.73 25.74
N ARG A 906 14.98 -9.04 26.07
CA ARG A 906 14.00 -9.52 25.11
C ARG A 906 13.04 -8.40 24.70
N PRO A 907 12.59 -8.37 23.42
CA PRO A 907 11.53 -7.48 22.99
C PRO A 907 10.26 -7.62 23.84
N PHE A 908 9.51 -6.54 23.91
CA PHE A 908 8.14 -6.58 24.45
C PHE A 908 7.17 -7.13 23.42
N SER A 909 5.97 -7.53 23.85
CA SER A 909 4.91 -7.96 22.93
C SER A 909 4.70 -6.94 21.83
N THR A 910 4.48 -7.42 20.60
CA THR A 910 4.30 -6.61 19.39
C THR A 910 5.45 -5.60 19.14
N TYR A 911 6.66 -5.89 19.64
CA TYR A 911 7.82 -4.98 19.51
C TYR A 911 7.54 -3.55 19.99
N GLY A 912 6.62 -3.40 20.94
CA GLY A 912 6.30 -2.11 21.54
C GLY A 912 7.54 -1.49 22.18
N LEU A 913 7.79 -0.20 21.91
CA LEU A 913 8.94 0.56 22.43
C LEU A 913 10.31 -0.03 22.09
N GLU A 914 10.46 -0.74 20.97
CA GLU A 914 11.70 -1.44 20.64
C GLU A 914 12.93 -0.52 20.58
N TYR A 915 12.77 0.67 19.97
CA TYR A 915 13.84 1.67 19.92
C TYR A 915 14.21 2.19 21.30
N GLN A 916 13.22 2.50 22.13
CA GLN A 916 13.42 3.02 23.47
C GLN A 916 14.04 1.96 24.37
N ARG A 917 13.58 0.71 24.27
CA ARG A 917 14.14 -0.43 24.98
C ARG A 917 15.64 -0.61 24.67
N ASN A 918 16.00 -0.63 23.39
CA ASN A 918 17.39 -0.79 22.93
C ASN A 918 18.24 0.41 23.33
N ALA A 919 17.73 1.65 23.24
CA ALA A 919 18.44 2.84 23.70
C ALA A 919 18.70 2.80 25.21
N VAL A 920 17.73 2.35 25.99
CA VAL A 920 17.91 2.18 27.46
C VAL A 920 18.91 1.08 27.75
N ARG A 921 18.90 -0.06 27.05
CA ARG A 921 19.92 -1.11 27.22
C ARG A 921 21.32 -0.60 26.89
N LEU A 922 21.50 0.14 25.81
CA LEU A 922 22.79 0.75 25.46
C LEU A 922 23.25 1.72 26.55
N ARG A 923 22.33 2.52 27.08
CA ARG A 923 22.64 3.45 28.18
C ARG A 923 23.01 2.72 29.48
N LEU A 924 22.33 1.62 29.79
CA LEU A 924 22.67 0.76 30.92
C LEU A 924 24.04 0.12 30.74
N ALA A 925 24.37 -0.42 29.59
CA ALA A 925 25.68 -0.99 29.29
C ALA A 925 26.80 0.04 29.53
N ARG A 926 26.63 1.29 29.08
CA ARG A 926 27.58 2.38 29.30
C ARG A 926 27.78 2.74 30.76
N LEU A 927 26.72 2.63 31.55
CA LEU A 927 26.80 2.94 33.01
C LEU A 927 27.41 1.80 33.84
N LEU A 928 27.27 0.57 33.39
CA LEU A 928 27.63 -0.62 34.18
C LEU A 928 29.03 -1.16 33.84
N ASP A 929 29.22 -1.56 32.60
CA ASP A 929 30.45 -2.14 32.06
C ASP A 929 30.30 -2.21 30.51
N PHE A 930 30.64 -1.12 29.85
CA PHE A 930 30.40 -1.07 28.40
C PHE A 930 31.23 -2.14 27.67
N GLN A 931 32.49 -2.34 28.01
CA GLN A 931 33.34 -3.31 27.32
C GLN A 931 32.87 -4.75 27.48
N GLY A 932 32.37 -5.12 28.67
CA GLY A 932 31.81 -6.46 28.90
C GLY A 932 30.43 -6.72 28.27
N LEU A 933 29.66 -5.66 28.02
CA LEU A 933 28.27 -5.76 27.57
C LEU A 933 28.03 -5.24 26.13
N CYS A 934 29.04 -4.57 25.53
CA CYS A 934 28.85 -3.86 24.29
C CYS A 934 28.49 -4.78 23.10
N ALA A 935 29.15 -5.93 23.00
CA ALA A 935 28.86 -6.86 21.89
C ALA A 935 27.41 -7.37 21.91
N GLU A 936 26.89 -7.66 23.13
CA GLU A 936 25.50 -8.10 23.30
C GLU A 936 24.51 -7.01 22.89
N VAL A 937 24.72 -5.77 23.31
CA VAL A 937 23.79 -4.69 23.07
C VAL A 937 23.87 -4.17 21.63
N LEU A 938 25.06 -4.21 21.02
CA LEU A 938 25.24 -3.79 19.63
C LEU A 938 24.68 -4.79 18.63
N ALA A 939 24.59 -6.07 19.01
CA ALA A 939 23.96 -7.10 18.17
C ALA A 939 22.48 -6.80 17.87
N ASP A 940 21.77 -6.11 18.78
CA ASP A 940 20.37 -5.70 18.57
C ASP A 940 20.19 -4.68 17.41
N TYR A 941 21.27 -4.04 16.97
CA TYR A 941 21.27 -3.06 15.87
C TYR A 941 21.75 -3.60 14.53
N GLU A 942 22.35 -4.82 14.51
CA GLU A 942 22.87 -5.42 13.28
C GLU A 942 21.73 -5.99 12.41
N PRO A 943 21.91 -6.07 11.08
CA PRO A 943 23.04 -5.55 10.29
C PRO A 943 22.88 -4.07 9.87
N HIS A 944 21.83 -3.38 10.28
CA HIS A 944 21.48 -2.02 9.84
C HIS A 944 21.62 -1.01 11.00
N VAL A 945 22.85 -0.66 11.30
CA VAL A 945 23.20 0.14 12.47
C VAL A 945 22.81 1.63 12.36
N PRO A 946 22.61 2.35 13.48
CA PRO A 946 22.49 3.79 13.48
C PRO A 946 23.73 4.46 12.86
N TRP A 947 23.51 5.40 11.93
CA TRP A 947 24.61 6.06 11.24
C TRP A 947 24.97 7.38 11.91
N THR A 948 25.49 7.31 13.15
CA THR A 948 25.96 8.45 13.95
C THR A 948 27.40 8.20 14.37
N ARG A 949 28.20 9.30 14.51
CA ARG A 949 29.61 9.22 14.87
C ARG A 949 29.83 8.42 16.15
N GLU A 950 29.10 8.79 17.20
CA GLU A 950 29.22 8.16 18.51
C GLU A 950 28.92 6.66 18.46
N PHE A 951 27.85 6.25 17.75
CA PHE A 951 27.48 4.84 17.65
C PHE A 951 28.52 4.03 16.85
N LEU A 952 28.93 4.54 15.67
CA LEU A 952 29.87 3.84 14.78
C LEU A 952 31.26 3.72 15.41
N GLU A 953 31.73 4.79 16.08
CA GLU A 953 33.00 4.76 16.83
C GLU A 953 32.99 3.74 17.95
N GLN A 954 31.93 3.71 18.75
CA GLN A 954 31.79 2.74 19.85
C GLN A 954 31.68 1.31 19.36
N ARG A 955 30.95 1.09 18.26
CA ARG A 955 30.80 -0.21 17.62
C ARG A 955 32.17 -0.70 17.09
N ALA A 956 32.87 0.14 16.34
CA ALA A 956 34.19 -0.21 15.81
C ALA A 956 35.16 -0.56 16.95
N ARG A 957 35.23 0.31 17.99
CA ARG A 957 36.07 0.07 19.15
C ARG A 957 35.73 -1.23 19.86
N CYS A 958 34.46 -1.45 20.21
CA CYS A 958 33.98 -2.66 20.88
C CYS A 958 34.33 -3.94 20.13
N TYR A 959 34.08 -3.94 18.79
CA TYR A 959 34.27 -5.12 17.97
C TYR A 959 35.75 -5.45 17.74
N VAL A 960 36.62 -4.43 17.60
CA VAL A 960 38.08 -4.61 17.52
C VAL A 960 38.64 -5.13 18.86
N GLU A 961 38.29 -4.53 19.99
CA GLU A 961 38.76 -4.93 21.30
C GLU A 961 38.28 -6.35 21.68
N GLY A 962 37.07 -6.72 21.25
CA GLY A 962 36.46 -8.03 21.51
C GLY A 962 36.73 -9.10 20.46
N GLY A 963 37.41 -8.82 19.33
CA GLY A 963 37.65 -9.77 18.26
C GLY A 963 36.34 -10.25 17.61
N HIS A 964 35.40 -9.37 17.41
CA HIS A 964 34.07 -9.71 16.89
C HIS A 964 34.11 -10.02 15.38
N PRO A 965 33.31 -10.99 14.85
CA PRO A 965 33.31 -11.32 13.42
C PRO A 965 33.00 -10.16 12.47
N LEU A 966 32.36 -9.09 12.94
CA LEU A 966 32.02 -7.91 12.15
C LEU A 966 32.97 -6.73 12.39
N GLU A 967 34.18 -6.95 12.93
CA GLU A 967 35.14 -5.86 13.22
C GLU A 967 35.55 -5.11 11.97
N GLU A 968 35.85 -5.82 10.87
CA GLU A 968 36.22 -5.20 9.58
C GLU A 968 35.09 -4.33 9.03
N GLN A 969 33.85 -4.82 9.11
CA GLN A 969 32.67 -4.07 8.69
C GLN A 969 32.45 -2.83 9.57
N ALA A 970 32.63 -2.96 10.86
CA ALA A 970 32.46 -1.84 11.79
C ALA A 970 33.48 -0.74 11.57
N LEU A 971 34.74 -1.11 11.29
CA LEU A 971 35.80 -0.16 10.92
C LEU A 971 35.50 0.53 9.57
N ALA A 972 35.11 -0.24 8.57
CA ALA A 972 34.78 0.28 7.25
C ALA A 972 33.59 1.26 7.30
N ASP A 973 32.54 0.93 8.05
CA ASP A 973 31.37 1.80 8.24
C ASP A 973 31.79 3.13 8.92
N TYR A 974 32.66 3.08 9.91
CA TYR A 974 33.15 4.25 10.62
C TYR A 974 34.06 5.12 9.72
N GLU A 975 34.94 4.51 8.92
CA GLU A 975 35.78 5.22 7.94
C GLU A 975 34.94 5.92 6.88
N VAL A 976 33.91 5.24 6.33
CA VAL A 976 32.96 5.84 5.36
C VAL A 976 32.25 7.03 6.01
N PHE A 977 31.82 6.89 7.27
CA PHE A 977 31.20 7.99 8.00
C PHE A 977 32.15 9.20 8.14
N LEU A 978 33.41 8.96 8.51
CA LEU A 978 34.38 10.03 8.66
C LEU A 978 34.73 10.74 7.34
N ALA A 979 34.75 9.99 6.22
CA ALA A 979 34.99 10.55 4.89
C ALA A 979 33.85 11.46 4.43
N ASP A 980 32.61 11.12 4.78
CA ASP A 980 31.41 11.90 4.41
C ASP A 980 31.07 13.00 5.44
N ALA A 981 31.68 12.97 6.63
CA ALA A 981 31.39 13.93 7.69
C ALA A 981 31.91 15.33 7.32
N PRO A 982 31.07 16.38 7.37
CA PRO A 982 31.55 17.73 7.17
C PRO A 982 32.57 18.10 8.24
N VAL A 983 33.65 18.79 7.83
CA VAL A 983 34.62 19.30 8.78
C VAL A 983 33.91 20.26 9.74
N SER A 984 33.87 19.90 11.03
CA SER A 984 33.29 20.77 12.05
C SER A 984 34.25 21.89 12.36
N LEU A 985 33.83 23.12 12.13
CA LEU A 985 34.61 24.32 12.50
C LEU A 985 34.68 24.52 14.04
N TRP A 986 33.96 23.75 14.82
CA TRP A 986 33.74 23.94 16.27
C TRP A 986 34.29 22.79 17.12
N ASP A 987 34.77 21.69 16.56
CA ASP A 987 35.26 20.52 17.34
C ASP A 987 36.51 20.79 18.17
N GLY A 988 37.19 21.94 18.01
CA GLY A 988 38.34 22.31 18.82
C GLY A 988 38.07 23.23 20.02
N ALA A 989 36.85 23.71 20.20
CA ALA A 989 36.50 24.71 21.22
C ALA A 989 35.66 24.17 22.39
N ARG A 990 35.21 22.92 22.34
CA ARG A 990 34.51 22.31 23.45
C ARG A 990 35.50 21.61 24.37
N GLY A 991 35.73 22.21 25.58
CA GLY A 991 36.21 21.48 26.73
C GLY A 991 35.35 20.22 26.98
N PRO A 992 35.73 19.31 27.89
CA PRO A 992 34.96 18.13 28.21
C PRO A 992 33.49 18.56 28.39
N PRO A 993 32.54 17.85 27.79
CA PRO A 993 31.16 18.28 27.78
C PRO A 993 30.71 18.53 29.21
N GLU A 994 30.53 19.79 29.55
CA GLU A 994 29.62 20.12 30.64
C GLU A 994 28.32 19.45 30.29
N SER A 995 27.85 18.60 31.18
CA SER A 995 26.61 17.84 31.06
C SER A 995 25.50 18.71 30.55
N GLU A 996 25.34 18.78 29.21
CA GLU A 996 24.07 19.21 28.64
C GLU A 996 23.00 18.23 29.15
N PRO A 997 21.91 18.70 29.66
CA PRO A 997 20.88 17.82 30.13
C PRO A 997 20.41 16.97 28.94
N PRO A 998 20.31 15.65 29.10
CA PRO A 998 19.97 14.70 28.01
C PRO A 998 18.57 14.84 27.44
N GLU A 999 17.89 15.92 27.74
CA GLU A 999 16.49 16.15 27.43
C GLU A 999 16.22 16.70 26.01
N ARG A 1000 17.23 17.30 25.33
CA ARG A 1000 16.98 17.87 23.99
C ARG A 1000 17.20 16.88 22.85
N GLU A 1001 18.19 16.00 22.88
CA GLU A 1001 18.37 15.00 21.81
C GLU A 1001 17.34 13.88 21.87
N ALA A 1002 16.97 13.43 23.06
CA ALA A 1002 15.88 12.46 23.21
C ALA A 1002 14.50 13.09 22.97
N ALA A 1003 14.34 14.39 23.18
CA ALA A 1003 13.13 15.13 22.85
C ALA A 1003 13.05 15.46 21.36
N ASP A 1004 14.16 15.74 20.67
CA ASP A 1004 14.19 15.96 19.23
C ASP A 1004 14.09 14.63 18.45
N GLU A 1005 14.67 13.52 18.90
CA GLU A 1005 14.38 12.20 18.35
C GLU A 1005 12.96 11.71 18.70
N ALA A 1006 12.48 11.98 19.92
CA ALA A 1006 11.11 11.66 20.30
C ALA A 1006 10.09 12.62 19.65
N SER A 1007 10.41 13.89 19.41
CA SER A 1007 9.55 14.82 18.68
C SER A 1007 9.57 14.55 17.18
N SER A 1008 10.70 14.12 16.62
CA SER A 1008 10.74 13.63 15.23
C SER A 1008 10.04 12.27 15.04
N LEU A 1009 9.90 11.47 16.13
CA LEU A 1009 9.16 10.21 16.16
C LEU A 1009 7.69 10.39 16.55
N SER A 1010 7.33 11.43 17.32
CA SER A 1010 5.94 11.80 17.56
C SER A 1010 5.28 12.41 16.31
N ASP A 1011 6.06 13.08 15.47
CA ASP A 1011 5.63 13.54 14.14
C ASP A 1011 5.54 12.42 13.08
N VAL A 1012 6.10 11.24 13.36
CA VAL A 1012 5.98 10.03 12.51
C VAL A 1012 4.91 9.06 13.03
N GLY A 1013 4.43 9.26 14.27
CA GLY A 1013 3.43 8.43 14.94
C GLY A 1013 2.01 8.97 14.89
N GLU A 1014 1.78 10.11 14.26
CA GLU A 1014 0.42 10.51 13.93
C GLU A 1014 0.06 10.03 12.51
N PRO A 1015 -1.03 9.25 12.39
CA PRO A 1015 -1.47 8.64 11.13
C PRO A 1015 -1.80 9.66 10.03
#